data_2fb0f237b2dd11d7a6b27ab4b6f38574
#
_entry.id   2fb0f237b2dd11d7a6b27ab4b6f38574
#
_cell.length_a   1.000
_cell.length_b   1.000
_cell.length_c   1.000
_cell.angle_alpha   90.00
_cell.angle_beta   90.00
_cell.angle_gamma   90.00
#
_symmetry.space_group_name_H-M   'P 1'
#
loop_
_entity.id
_entity.type
_entity.pdbx_description
1 polymer ?
#
loop_
_entity_poly.entity_id
_entity_poly.type
_entity_poly.pdbx_seq_one_letter_code
_entity_poly.pdbx_strand_id
1 'polypeptide(L)'
;GARVLLVDSDSEAGGKLLSDNLTINSRPAFEWLDNTLTDLDLMPNVIRLSRATATGYFTDNYLTVLEECPDKPWVRERLWKVRAKRVILATGAIERTLLFANNDRPGIMLASAAMTYCLRYGTRPGNTAVVFTNNNSGYRHAIALVKAGVAVTALIDTRKDADSKLRGDAADSGIEVIADARVISATGRRRVSGVNISVGKDQSRRRIRCDLLAVSGGWNPAIHLYSQSGGKPIYSERIASFVPGESVQNERSVGACSGDLTLQSALAQGAEAGREASRLCGFTGADVATLDCEHEPDPCVDPVWDCSLPGSQSSAFIDFNNDVTSADIRLAMREGYRSVELVKRYTTAGMGIDQGKSSSVSIVGLIAEIADVEPGSVGTTTYRPAYTPVSFGAMAGPIKGGLIVPWRRTPMTDWFLDNGGYLDETGAQFRRPLFIAKANESASEAVQREGLAVRNQLGIYDSTPLGKIIIQGPDTVAFLNRVYSNNWDKLPVGRGKFGFLLYEDGRLLDDGVTMRISDTQYLMSNSAGMADVVLDHLERLLHIHWPDLKVYLTPVTDQWAVVCVCGPQSRRVLHDAGIDIDISGEAFKFLDTRLCTVAGLPARISRVTYTGELSFEVAVATRHGLTLWNALIAAGEKFDITPVGSDTSMLLRTEKGFIAAGLEGDGYADIHDVGMGWLVSEKKADFVGKRSLEKNRRSGGERPEVVGLLPHDRNFVPPKGAPVVEYGDNQDEPRQVGMVTIGFFSPNLGGSIALAQLRDGRSCLGQTATIFTNAGVETASICEPVFIDPDGERMRG
;
A
#
# COMPACT_ATOMS: atom_id res chain seq x y z
N GLY A 1 -30.21 -2.38 35.01
CA GLY A 1 -30.62 -2.00 33.71
C GLY A 1 -29.83 -2.66 32.59
N ALA A 2 -30.13 -2.28 31.38
CA ALA A 2 -29.38 -2.74 30.21
C ALA A 2 -27.90 -2.27 30.26
N ARG A 3 -27.00 -3.09 29.76
CA ARG A 3 -25.62 -2.64 29.54
C ARG A 3 -25.59 -1.72 28.28
N VAL A 4 -25.00 -0.56 28.41
CA VAL A 4 -24.95 0.45 27.35
C VAL A 4 -23.51 0.77 27.04
N LEU A 5 -23.17 0.80 25.75
CA LEU A 5 -21.95 1.36 25.24
C LEU A 5 -22.28 2.65 24.47
N LEU A 6 -21.86 3.79 24.99
CA LEU A 6 -22.00 5.11 24.35
C LEU A 6 -20.68 5.46 23.68
N VAL A 7 -20.72 5.73 22.37
CA VAL A 7 -19.54 6.00 21.54
C VAL A 7 -19.63 7.40 20.97
N ASP A 8 -18.59 8.21 21.22
CA ASP A 8 -18.47 9.56 20.67
C ASP A 8 -17.11 9.76 20.02
N SER A 9 -17.09 10.29 18.79
CA SER A 9 -15.86 10.56 18.05
C SER A 9 -15.07 11.75 18.60
N ASP A 10 -15.76 12.66 19.29
CA ASP A 10 -15.10 13.81 19.91
C ASP A 10 -14.41 13.47 21.23
N SER A 11 -13.49 14.33 21.65
CA SER A 11 -12.84 14.24 22.97
C SER A 11 -13.81 14.49 24.13
N GLU A 12 -14.86 15.26 23.85
CA GLU A 12 -15.89 15.67 24.80
C GLU A 12 -17.25 15.39 24.18
N ALA A 13 -18.11 14.70 24.92
CA ALA A 13 -19.47 14.44 24.48
C ALA A 13 -20.31 15.71 24.55
N GLY A 14 -21.27 15.86 23.63
CA GLY A 14 -22.19 17.00 23.61
C GLY A 14 -22.50 17.52 22.21
N GLY A 15 -21.65 17.17 21.21
CA GLY A 15 -21.88 17.54 19.82
C GLY A 15 -22.12 19.03 19.62
N LYS A 16 -23.26 19.39 19.01
CA LYS A 16 -23.66 20.78 18.72
C LYS A 16 -23.73 21.66 19.97
N LEU A 17 -24.11 21.11 21.14
CA LEU A 17 -24.24 21.91 22.36
C LEU A 17 -22.93 22.52 22.84
N LEU A 18 -21.77 21.94 22.45
CA LEU A 18 -20.44 22.47 22.80
C LEU A 18 -20.09 23.78 22.06
N SER A 19 -20.83 24.10 21.00
CA SER A 19 -20.57 25.26 20.15
C SER A 19 -21.85 26.08 19.87
N ASP A 20 -22.88 25.93 20.70
CA ASP A 20 -24.16 26.65 20.56
C ASP A 20 -24.59 27.18 21.95
N ASN A 21 -25.35 28.30 21.97
CA ASN A 21 -25.85 28.92 23.19
C ASN A 21 -27.35 28.64 23.42
N LEU A 22 -27.79 27.42 23.06
CA LEU A 22 -29.19 27.00 23.23
C LEU A 22 -29.55 26.84 24.71
N THR A 23 -30.86 26.89 25.00
CA THR A 23 -31.39 26.68 26.35
C THR A 23 -32.26 25.44 26.42
N ILE A 24 -32.25 24.77 27.59
CA ILE A 24 -33.13 23.68 27.96
C ILE A 24 -33.78 24.05 29.31
N ASN A 25 -35.09 23.99 29.41
CA ASN A 25 -35.84 24.42 30.59
C ASN A 25 -35.43 25.82 31.09
N SER A 26 -35.25 26.76 30.15
CA SER A 26 -34.82 28.15 30.41
C SER A 26 -33.41 28.28 31.07
N ARG A 27 -32.57 27.25 31.00
CA ARG A 27 -31.16 27.26 31.44
C ARG A 27 -30.23 26.96 30.29
N PRO A 28 -28.96 27.34 30.36
CA PRO A 28 -28.00 26.96 29.34
C PRO A 28 -27.98 25.46 29.13
N ALA A 29 -28.09 25.01 27.87
CA ALA A 29 -28.13 23.58 27.54
C ALA A 29 -26.87 22.82 27.99
N PHE A 30 -25.73 23.54 28.14
CA PHE A 30 -24.49 22.98 28.66
C PHE A 30 -24.64 22.51 30.13
N GLU A 31 -25.41 23.18 30.98
CA GLU A 31 -25.65 22.74 32.36
C GLU A 31 -26.41 21.39 32.39
N TRP A 32 -27.40 21.23 31.51
CA TRP A 32 -28.09 19.96 31.40
C TRP A 32 -27.17 18.84 30.91
N LEU A 33 -26.30 19.15 29.94
CA LEU A 33 -25.29 18.23 29.39
C LEU A 33 -24.35 17.72 30.50
N ASP A 34 -23.74 18.64 31.26
CA ASP A 34 -22.77 18.33 32.30
C ASP A 34 -23.37 17.46 33.42
N ASN A 35 -24.58 17.80 33.86
CA ASN A 35 -25.32 17.00 34.84
C ASN A 35 -25.61 15.58 34.30
N THR A 36 -26.09 15.49 33.03
CA THR A 36 -26.42 14.19 32.41
C THR A 36 -25.17 13.31 32.26
N LEU A 37 -24.02 13.89 31.86
CA LEU A 37 -22.77 13.16 31.74
C LEU A 37 -22.27 12.65 33.09
N THR A 38 -22.41 13.48 34.15
CA THR A 38 -22.11 13.10 35.52
C THR A 38 -22.95 11.92 36.00
N ASP A 39 -24.26 11.97 35.72
CA ASP A 39 -25.17 10.86 36.07
C ASP A 39 -24.80 9.56 35.32
N LEU A 40 -24.45 9.67 34.03
CA LEU A 40 -24.02 8.52 33.22
C LEU A 40 -22.73 7.87 33.76
N ASP A 41 -21.78 8.69 34.20
CA ASP A 41 -20.48 8.21 34.74
C ASP A 41 -20.65 7.49 36.11
N LEU A 42 -21.70 7.78 36.84
CA LEU A 42 -22.07 7.07 38.06
C LEU A 42 -22.78 5.73 37.82
N MET A 43 -23.22 5.44 36.59
CA MET A 43 -23.94 4.23 36.24
C MET A 43 -22.99 3.07 35.88
N PRO A 44 -22.92 1.98 36.71
CA PRO A 44 -21.95 0.89 36.49
C PRO A 44 -22.22 0.03 35.23
N ASN A 45 -23.41 0.15 34.67
CA ASN A 45 -23.86 -0.55 33.46
C ASN A 45 -23.68 0.27 32.19
N VAL A 46 -23.11 1.46 32.27
CA VAL A 46 -22.81 2.36 31.14
C VAL A 46 -21.30 2.44 30.93
N ILE A 47 -20.85 2.19 29.71
CA ILE A 47 -19.49 2.43 29.29
C ILE A 47 -19.53 3.57 28.27
N ARG A 48 -18.83 4.66 28.56
CA ARG A 48 -18.69 5.80 27.68
C ARG A 48 -17.30 5.82 27.06
N LEU A 49 -17.24 5.84 25.75
CA LEU A 49 -15.99 5.98 24.97
C LEU A 49 -15.98 7.33 24.27
N SER A 50 -15.05 8.18 24.63
CA SER A 50 -14.70 9.41 23.89
C SER A 50 -13.52 9.13 22.97
N ARG A 51 -13.29 9.99 21.95
CA ARG A 51 -12.31 9.77 20.89
C ARG A 51 -12.47 8.39 20.26
N ALA A 52 -13.70 7.97 20.09
CA ALA A 52 -14.04 6.63 19.62
C ALA A 52 -15.00 6.72 18.43
N THR A 53 -14.60 6.25 17.29
CA THR A 53 -15.38 6.34 16.04
C THR A 53 -15.87 4.97 15.63
N ALA A 54 -17.19 4.84 15.39
CA ALA A 54 -17.74 3.65 14.76
C ALA A 54 -17.32 3.62 13.28
N THR A 55 -16.45 2.66 12.93
CA THR A 55 -15.81 2.57 11.63
C THR A 55 -16.55 1.68 10.64
N GLY A 56 -17.39 0.79 11.13
CA GLY A 56 -18.20 -0.09 10.30
C GLY A 56 -19.37 -0.71 11.03
N TYR A 57 -20.44 -0.97 10.29
CA TYR A 57 -21.62 -1.69 10.73
C TYR A 57 -21.90 -2.86 9.78
N PHE A 58 -21.94 -4.06 10.35
CA PHE A 58 -22.02 -5.32 9.62
C PHE A 58 -23.29 -6.10 10.03
N THR A 59 -23.50 -7.27 9.45
CA THR A 59 -24.62 -8.15 9.72
C THR A 59 -24.72 -8.54 11.21
N ASP A 60 -25.93 -8.77 11.70
CA ASP A 60 -26.25 -9.16 13.09
C ASP A 60 -25.80 -8.13 14.13
N ASN A 61 -25.99 -6.85 13.84
CA ASN A 61 -25.60 -5.74 14.70
C ASN A 61 -24.16 -5.83 15.20
N TYR A 62 -23.27 -6.25 14.31
CA TYR A 62 -21.85 -6.25 14.58
C TYR A 62 -21.23 -4.93 14.13
N LEU A 63 -20.60 -4.22 15.07
CA LEU A 63 -19.94 -2.93 14.79
C LEU A 63 -18.45 -3.01 15.14
N THR A 64 -17.67 -2.27 14.40
CA THR A 64 -16.27 -1.98 14.75
C THR A 64 -16.16 -0.52 15.20
N VAL A 65 -15.45 -0.31 16.31
CA VAL A 65 -15.22 1.04 16.87
C VAL A 65 -13.74 1.21 17.14
N LEU A 66 -13.15 2.25 16.58
CA LEU A 66 -11.77 2.64 16.83
C LEU A 66 -11.73 3.68 17.96
N GLU A 67 -11.11 3.34 19.08
CA GLU A 67 -10.83 4.23 20.21
C GLU A 67 -9.38 4.68 20.17
N GLU A 68 -9.13 5.98 20.20
CA GLU A 68 -7.81 6.55 20.47
C GLU A 68 -7.55 6.58 21.98
N CYS A 69 -6.39 6.11 22.41
CA CYS A 69 -6.04 5.96 23.82
C CYS A 69 -4.80 6.81 24.20
N PRO A 70 -4.88 8.15 24.13
CA PRO A 70 -3.71 9.01 24.36
C PRO A 70 -3.13 8.87 25.76
N ASP A 71 -3.95 8.52 26.75
CA ASP A 71 -3.56 8.45 28.16
C ASP A 71 -3.01 7.06 28.57
N LYS A 72 -2.91 6.11 27.63
CA LYS A 72 -2.43 4.75 27.90
C LYS A 72 -1.03 4.56 27.31
N PRO A 73 0.02 4.37 28.14
CA PRO A 73 1.40 4.34 27.65
C PRO A 73 1.71 3.20 26.67
N TRP A 74 0.94 2.10 26.70
CA TRP A 74 1.20 0.90 25.91
C TRP A 74 0.15 0.62 24.83
N VAL A 75 -0.92 1.41 24.76
CA VAL A 75 -2.03 1.23 23.82
C VAL A 75 -2.34 2.58 23.17
N ARG A 76 -1.93 2.75 21.94
CA ARG A 76 -2.22 3.97 21.16
C ARG A 76 -3.66 3.98 20.65
N GLU A 77 -4.11 2.84 20.15
CA GLU A 77 -5.42 2.65 19.56
C GLU A 77 -5.99 1.31 20.01
N ARG A 78 -7.32 1.25 20.14
CA ARG A 78 -8.05 0.02 20.43
C ARG A 78 -9.18 -0.16 19.44
N LEU A 79 -9.21 -1.30 18.74
CA LEU A 79 -10.32 -1.68 17.89
C LEU A 79 -11.31 -2.56 18.67
N TRP A 80 -12.44 -1.98 19.01
CA TRP A 80 -13.55 -2.69 19.66
C TRP A 80 -14.34 -3.47 18.62
N LYS A 81 -14.68 -4.69 18.94
CA LYS A 81 -15.60 -5.56 18.21
C LYS A 81 -16.86 -5.69 19.03
N VAL A 82 -17.92 -4.99 18.62
CA VAL A 82 -19.15 -4.85 19.40
C VAL A 82 -20.26 -5.63 18.72
N ARG A 83 -20.92 -6.53 19.46
CA ARG A 83 -22.15 -7.17 19.03
C ARG A 83 -23.28 -6.73 19.96
N ALA A 84 -24.22 -5.95 19.41
CA ALA A 84 -25.27 -5.33 20.17
C ALA A 84 -26.64 -5.99 19.90
N LYS A 85 -27.50 -6.08 20.90
CA LYS A 85 -28.90 -6.48 20.70
C LYS A 85 -29.70 -5.39 19.99
N ARG A 86 -29.40 -4.14 20.29
CA ARG A 86 -30.03 -2.92 19.71
C ARG A 86 -28.96 -1.88 19.48
N VAL A 87 -29.11 -1.13 18.40
CA VAL A 87 -28.22 -0.02 18.03
C VAL A 87 -29.05 1.25 17.86
N ILE A 88 -28.62 2.34 18.47
CA ILE A 88 -29.20 3.68 18.26
C ILE A 88 -28.14 4.50 17.54
N LEU A 89 -28.46 4.95 16.32
CA LEU A 89 -27.59 5.78 15.51
C LEU A 89 -27.94 7.25 15.75
N ALA A 90 -27.14 7.93 16.56
CA ALA A 90 -27.25 9.36 16.85
C ALA A 90 -26.05 10.12 16.25
N THR A 91 -25.68 9.78 15.02
CA THR A 91 -24.46 10.24 14.33
C THR A 91 -24.49 11.67 13.85
N GLY A 92 -25.63 12.36 14.01
CA GLY A 92 -25.76 13.77 13.70
C GLY A 92 -25.85 14.07 12.19
N ALA A 93 -25.46 15.28 11.80
CA ALA A 93 -25.41 15.74 10.43
C ALA A 93 -24.20 16.62 10.20
N ILE A 94 -23.73 16.68 8.95
CA ILE A 94 -22.58 17.46 8.50
C ILE A 94 -23.09 18.60 7.62
N GLU A 95 -22.66 19.84 7.91
CA GLU A 95 -22.98 20.99 7.07
C GLU A 95 -22.30 20.84 5.72
N ARG A 96 -22.99 21.16 4.62
CA ARG A 96 -22.43 21.16 3.28
C ARG A 96 -22.12 22.57 2.79
N THR A 97 -21.17 22.66 1.86
CA THR A 97 -20.85 23.91 1.19
C THR A 97 -21.80 24.20 0.03
N LEU A 98 -21.75 25.43 -0.49
CA LEU A 98 -22.29 25.83 -1.78
C LEU A 98 -21.18 25.99 -2.80
N LEU A 99 -21.40 25.63 -4.06
CA LEU A 99 -20.40 25.67 -5.11
C LEU A 99 -20.40 27.04 -5.81
N PHE A 100 -19.21 27.62 -5.93
CA PHE A 100 -18.94 28.84 -6.67
C PHE A 100 -17.48 28.91 -7.07
N ALA A 101 -17.14 29.74 -8.05
CA ALA A 101 -15.78 29.83 -8.57
C ALA A 101 -14.77 30.28 -7.51
N ASN A 102 -13.61 29.58 -7.43
CA ASN A 102 -12.53 29.83 -6.46
C ASN A 102 -12.93 29.59 -4.99
N ASN A 103 -13.77 28.61 -4.74
CA ASN A 103 -14.25 28.26 -3.39
C ASN A 103 -13.21 27.51 -2.52
N ASP A 104 -12.01 27.26 -3.04
CA ASP A 104 -10.86 26.61 -2.40
C ASP A 104 -9.96 27.58 -1.63
N ARG A 105 -10.21 28.87 -1.67
CA ARG A 105 -9.31 29.88 -1.09
C ARG A 105 -9.33 29.86 0.44
N PRO A 106 -8.17 29.92 1.10
CA PRO A 106 -8.07 30.09 2.56
C PRO A 106 -8.91 31.27 3.05
N GLY A 107 -9.66 31.06 4.14
CA GLY A 107 -10.63 32.00 4.68
C GLY A 107 -12.05 31.79 4.18
N ILE A 108 -12.28 30.72 3.37
CA ILE A 108 -13.60 30.19 3.06
C ILE A 108 -13.78 28.93 3.89
N MET A 109 -14.87 28.84 4.67
CA MET A 109 -15.16 27.71 5.53
C MET A 109 -16.66 27.57 5.78
N LEU A 110 -17.08 26.43 6.33
CA LEU A 110 -18.46 26.21 6.74
C LEU A 110 -18.85 27.20 7.85
N ALA A 111 -20.09 27.67 7.84
CA ALA A 111 -20.56 28.63 8.83
C ALA A 111 -20.60 28.02 10.25
N SER A 112 -20.99 26.76 10.39
CA SER A 112 -20.92 26.02 11.65
C SER A 112 -19.48 25.87 12.15
N ALA A 113 -18.49 25.66 11.29
CA ALA A 113 -17.11 25.58 11.67
C ALA A 113 -16.59 26.94 12.18
N ALA A 114 -16.92 28.04 11.49
CA ALA A 114 -16.56 29.38 11.94
C ALA A 114 -17.16 29.70 13.32
N MET A 115 -18.41 29.32 13.54
CA MET A 115 -19.09 29.43 14.82
C MET A 115 -18.40 28.59 15.91
N THR A 116 -18.07 27.36 15.61
CA THR A 116 -17.36 26.46 16.55
C THR A 116 -16.01 27.03 16.95
N TYR A 117 -15.21 27.58 16.03
CA TYR A 117 -13.95 28.24 16.38
C TYR A 117 -14.17 29.40 17.35
N CYS A 118 -15.21 30.20 17.13
CA CYS A 118 -15.50 31.35 18.01
C CYS A 118 -16.00 30.91 19.39
N LEU A 119 -17.03 30.05 19.46
CA LEU A 119 -17.75 29.76 20.69
C LEU A 119 -17.08 28.68 21.54
N ARG A 120 -16.55 27.62 20.91
CA ARG A 120 -15.89 26.54 21.67
C ARG A 120 -14.43 26.82 21.94
N TYR A 121 -13.72 27.39 20.97
CA TYR A 121 -12.26 27.56 21.04
C TYR A 121 -11.79 29.01 21.24
N GLY A 122 -12.72 29.98 21.36
CA GLY A 122 -12.39 31.39 21.59
C GLY A 122 -11.53 32.02 20.50
N THR A 123 -11.55 31.50 19.28
CA THR A 123 -10.67 31.89 18.17
C THR A 123 -11.50 32.44 17.02
N ARG A 124 -11.20 33.66 16.57
CA ARG A 124 -11.84 34.26 15.39
C ARG A 124 -11.11 33.86 14.11
N PRO A 125 -11.77 33.18 13.15
CA PRO A 125 -11.15 32.78 11.88
C PRO A 125 -10.97 33.93 10.88
N GLY A 126 -11.61 35.06 11.14
CA GLY A 126 -11.49 36.31 10.38
C GLY A 126 -12.07 37.49 11.14
N ASN A 127 -11.79 38.70 10.70
CA ASN A 127 -12.30 39.92 11.32
C ASN A 127 -13.56 40.46 10.65
N THR A 128 -13.64 40.35 9.32
CA THR A 128 -14.76 40.83 8.50
C THR A 128 -15.34 39.66 7.72
N ALA A 129 -16.53 39.24 8.10
CA ALA A 129 -17.18 38.08 7.49
C ALA A 129 -18.33 38.46 6.52
N VAL A 130 -18.51 37.63 5.53
CA VAL A 130 -19.71 37.48 4.75
C VAL A 130 -20.27 36.09 4.97
N VAL A 131 -21.57 35.96 5.21
CA VAL A 131 -22.25 34.66 5.29
C VAL A 131 -22.98 34.40 4.00
N PHE A 132 -22.81 33.21 3.42
CA PHE A 132 -23.49 32.77 2.20
C PHE A 132 -24.37 31.56 2.50
N THR A 133 -25.67 31.64 2.24
CA THR A 133 -26.60 30.58 2.63
C THR A 133 -27.74 30.39 1.63
N ASN A 134 -28.37 29.21 1.72
CA ASN A 134 -29.65 28.86 1.08
C ASN A 134 -30.64 28.29 2.11
N ASN A 135 -30.40 28.50 3.40
CA ASN A 135 -31.19 27.91 4.47
C ASN A 135 -31.22 28.80 5.74
N ASN A 136 -32.08 28.44 6.69
CA ASN A 136 -32.27 29.22 7.91
C ASN A 136 -31.11 29.13 8.92
N SER A 137 -30.30 28.07 8.88
CA SER A 137 -29.16 27.93 9.77
C SER A 137 -28.11 29.03 9.56
N GLY A 138 -27.93 29.50 8.29
CA GLY A 138 -26.99 30.57 7.97
C GLY A 138 -27.30 31.90 8.72
N TYR A 139 -28.55 32.21 8.96
CA TYR A 139 -28.95 33.38 9.77
C TYR A 139 -28.52 33.26 11.23
N ARG A 140 -28.76 32.08 11.83
CA ARG A 140 -28.35 31.80 13.20
C ARG A 140 -26.84 31.88 13.35
N HIS A 141 -26.11 31.29 12.42
CA HIS A 141 -24.64 31.34 12.42
C HIS A 141 -24.12 32.75 12.25
N ALA A 142 -24.73 33.57 11.37
CA ALA A 142 -24.37 34.98 11.18
C ALA A 142 -24.55 35.80 12.48
N ILE A 143 -25.70 35.64 13.14
CA ILE A 143 -26.01 36.34 14.40
C ILE A 143 -25.04 35.86 15.51
N ALA A 144 -24.76 34.57 15.60
CA ALA A 144 -23.80 34.00 16.57
C ALA A 144 -22.38 34.54 16.36
N LEU A 145 -21.93 34.68 15.12
CA LEU A 145 -20.63 35.28 14.78
C LEU A 145 -20.55 36.74 15.20
N VAL A 146 -21.62 37.54 15.00
CA VAL A 146 -21.68 38.93 15.49
C VAL A 146 -21.57 38.98 17.02
N LYS A 147 -22.34 38.14 17.73
CA LYS A 147 -22.26 38.05 19.21
C LYS A 147 -20.87 37.62 19.70
N ALA A 148 -20.15 36.85 18.91
CA ALA A 148 -18.75 36.45 19.18
C ALA A 148 -17.70 37.52 18.80
N GLY A 149 -18.12 38.69 18.30
CA GLY A 149 -17.26 39.82 17.97
C GLY A 149 -16.66 39.80 16.57
N VAL A 150 -17.18 38.98 15.65
CA VAL A 150 -16.83 39.03 14.22
C VAL A 150 -17.72 40.06 13.51
N ALA A 151 -17.16 40.98 12.73
CA ALA A 151 -17.91 41.94 11.95
C ALA A 151 -18.56 41.25 10.71
N VAL A 152 -19.81 40.76 10.84
CA VAL A 152 -20.55 40.20 9.70
C VAL A 152 -21.17 41.34 8.91
N THR A 153 -20.59 41.68 7.76
CA THR A 153 -21.04 42.85 6.96
C THR A 153 -22.24 42.55 6.08
N ALA A 154 -22.35 41.31 5.61
CA ALA A 154 -23.49 40.89 4.80
C ALA A 154 -23.85 39.44 4.98
N LEU A 155 -25.13 39.11 4.83
CA LEU A 155 -25.66 37.77 4.64
C LEU A 155 -26.27 37.68 3.25
N ILE A 156 -25.80 36.78 2.44
CA ILE A 156 -26.23 36.55 1.07
C ILE A 156 -27.06 35.28 1.07
N ASP A 157 -28.36 35.41 0.74
CA ASP A 157 -29.31 34.30 0.69
C ASP A 157 -29.77 34.07 -0.75
N THR A 158 -29.65 32.81 -1.20
CA THR A 158 -30.12 32.45 -2.54
C THR A 158 -31.64 32.55 -2.70
N ARG A 159 -32.37 32.46 -1.59
CA ARG A 159 -33.83 32.51 -1.55
C ARG A 159 -34.32 33.94 -1.63
N LYS A 160 -35.44 34.13 -2.34
CA LYS A 160 -36.13 35.41 -2.41
C LYS A 160 -36.95 35.69 -1.14
N ASP A 161 -37.64 34.67 -0.66
CA ASP A 161 -38.61 34.73 0.44
C ASP A 161 -38.14 33.90 1.63
N ALA A 162 -37.07 34.37 2.31
CA ALA A 162 -36.62 33.79 3.57
C ALA A 162 -37.53 34.23 4.73
N ASP A 163 -37.48 33.49 5.84
CA ASP A 163 -38.23 33.78 7.05
C ASP A 163 -38.08 35.24 7.49
N SER A 164 -39.19 35.97 7.59
CA SER A 164 -39.20 37.41 7.86
C SER A 164 -38.65 37.75 9.26
N LYS A 165 -38.85 36.86 10.26
CA LYS A 165 -38.32 37.03 11.61
C LYS A 165 -36.82 36.92 11.61
N LEU A 166 -36.29 35.88 10.97
CA LEU A 166 -34.81 35.70 10.89
C LEU A 166 -34.13 36.84 10.15
N ARG A 167 -34.76 37.35 9.10
CA ARG A 167 -34.28 38.56 8.39
C ARG A 167 -34.24 39.79 9.29
N GLY A 168 -35.32 39.99 10.10
CA GLY A 168 -35.41 41.04 11.07
C GLY A 168 -34.32 40.93 12.13
N ASP A 169 -34.16 39.75 12.76
CA ASP A 169 -33.17 39.48 13.79
C ASP A 169 -31.73 39.71 13.28
N ALA A 170 -31.44 39.36 12.03
CA ALA A 170 -30.18 39.61 11.38
C ALA A 170 -29.93 41.12 11.13
N ALA A 171 -30.92 41.82 10.65
CA ALA A 171 -30.85 43.27 10.43
C ALA A 171 -30.68 44.03 11.74
N ASP A 172 -31.40 43.65 12.81
CA ASP A 172 -31.23 44.18 14.16
C ASP A 172 -29.84 43.95 14.75
N SER A 173 -29.19 42.87 14.29
CA SER A 173 -27.77 42.57 14.61
C SER A 173 -26.77 43.38 13.76
N GLY A 174 -27.22 44.29 12.89
CA GLY A 174 -26.38 45.12 12.04
C GLY A 174 -25.90 44.45 10.75
N ILE A 175 -26.50 43.30 10.35
CA ILE A 175 -26.14 42.55 9.15
C ILE A 175 -26.94 43.01 7.95
N GLU A 176 -26.29 43.41 6.84
CA GLU A 176 -26.96 43.63 5.57
C GLU A 176 -27.49 42.32 4.96
N VAL A 177 -28.77 42.09 4.91
CA VAL A 177 -29.36 40.88 4.27
C VAL A 177 -29.61 41.14 2.81
N ILE A 178 -28.97 40.36 1.93
CA ILE A 178 -29.09 40.43 0.48
C ILE A 178 -29.77 39.13 0.00
N ALA A 179 -31.10 39.20 -0.20
CA ALA A 179 -31.90 38.08 -0.68
C ALA A 179 -31.91 38.00 -2.22
N ASP A 180 -32.35 36.86 -2.76
CA ASP A 180 -32.32 36.56 -4.20
C ASP A 180 -30.91 36.79 -4.80
N ALA A 181 -29.88 36.38 -4.07
CA ALA A 181 -28.48 36.65 -4.43
C ALA A 181 -27.60 35.43 -4.31
N ARG A 182 -26.59 35.31 -5.18
CA ARG A 182 -25.64 34.20 -5.19
C ARG A 182 -24.21 34.71 -5.19
N VAL A 183 -23.36 34.08 -4.44
CA VAL A 183 -21.90 34.23 -4.59
C VAL A 183 -21.48 33.47 -5.85
N ILE A 184 -20.98 34.18 -6.84
CA ILE A 184 -20.55 33.60 -8.13
C ILE A 184 -19.04 33.30 -8.16
N SER A 185 -18.25 34.03 -7.37
CA SER A 185 -16.81 33.77 -7.22
C SER A 185 -16.21 34.42 -5.99
N ALA A 186 -15.17 33.81 -5.43
CA ALA A 186 -14.31 34.44 -4.44
C ALA A 186 -13.16 35.21 -5.10
N THR A 187 -12.71 36.30 -4.45
CA THR A 187 -11.58 37.12 -4.89
C THR A 187 -10.44 37.08 -3.86
N GLY A 188 -9.22 37.31 -4.31
CA GLY A 188 -7.98 37.28 -3.51
C GLY A 188 -6.93 36.42 -4.18
N ARG A 189 -5.68 36.45 -3.72
CA ARG A 189 -4.58 35.65 -4.31
C ARG A 189 -4.16 34.51 -3.37
N ARG A 190 -3.79 34.81 -2.13
CA ARG A 190 -3.33 33.79 -1.13
C ARG A 190 -4.45 33.40 -0.15
N ARG A 191 -5.43 34.29 0.02
CA ARG A 191 -6.62 34.06 0.83
C ARG A 191 -7.76 34.91 0.28
N VAL A 192 -8.99 34.68 0.74
CA VAL A 192 -10.16 35.45 0.38
C VAL A 192 -9.96 36.92 0.76
N SER A 193 -10.32 37.84 -0.13
CA SER A 193 -10.33 39.28 0.11
C SER A 193 -11.68 39.92 -0.22
N GLY A 194 -12.63 39.11 -0.64
CA GLY A 194 -13.98 39.50 -0.95
C GLY A 194 -14.68 38.48 -1.84
N VAL A 195 -15.92 38.71 -2.12
CA VAL A 195 -16.79 37.90 -2.99
C VAL A 195 -17.44 38.75 -4.06
N ASN A 196 -17.63 38.17 -5.24
CA ASN A 196 -18.47 38.73 -6.28
C ASN A 196 -19.86 38.06 -6.17
N ILE A 197 -20.91 38.84 -6.13
CA ILE A 197 -22.27 38.33 -6.06
C ILE A 197 -23.08 38.75 -7.29
N SER A 198 -24.09 37.95 -7.59
CA SER A 198 -25.13 38.28 -8.57
C SER A 198 -26.44 38.40 -7.83
N VAL A 199 -27.21 39.47 -8.05
CA VAL A 199 -28.45 39.76 -7.34
C VAL A 199 -29.62 39.84 -8.32
N GLY A 200 -30.73 39.18 -7.99
CA GLY A 200 -31.95 39.23 -8.71
C GLY A 200 -31.92 38.65 -10.13
N LYS A 201 -33.07 38.76 -10.82
CA LYS A 201 -33.22 38.28 -12.21
C LYS A 201 -32.32 39.03 -13.20
N ASP A 202 -32.03 40.29 -12.95
CA ASP A 202 -31.20 41.15 -13.81
C ASP A 202 -29.70 40.87 -13.69
N GLN A 203 -29.31 39.92 -12.81
CA GLN A 203 -27.92 39.51 -12.55
C GLN A 203 -27.01 40.70 -12.30
N SER A 204 -27.47 41.74 -11.59
CA SER A 204 -26.62 42.84 -11.21
C SER A 204 -25.46 42.39 -10.36
N ARG A 205 -24.25 42.87 -10.68
CA ARG A 205 -23.04 42.42 -10.02
C ARG A 205 -22.57 43.39 -8.95
N ARG A 206 -22.25 42.88 -7.77
CA ARG A 206 -21.67 43.63 -6.65
C ARG A 206 -20.50 42.87 -6.10
N ARG A 207 -19.47 43.59 -5.65
CA ARG A 207 -18.33 43.03 -4.88
C ARG A 207 -18.45 43.44 -3.42
N ILE A 208 -18.28 42.47 -2.51
CA ILE A 208 -18.27 42.70 -1.07
C ILE A 208 -16.89 42.26 -0.54
N ARG A 209 -16.25 43.09 0.26
CA ARG A 209 -14.94 42.78 0.88
C ARG A 209 -15.15 41.95 2.13
N CYS A 210 -14.33 40.93 2.32
CA CYS A 210 -14.25 40.10 3.54
C CYS A 210 -12.94 39.38 3.60
N ASP A 211 -12.51 38.95 4.80
CA ASP A 211 -11.38 38.08 5.05
C ASP A 211 -11.84 36.70 5.55
N LEU A 212 -13.17 36.55 5.76
CA LEU A 212 -13.86 35.30 6.06
C LEU A 212 -15.13 35.19 5.20
N LEU A 213 -15.30 34.11 4.48
CA LEU A 213 -16.56 33.71 3.86
C LEU A 213 -17.07 32.47 4.56
N ALA A 214 -18.16 32.61 5.33
CA ALA A 214 -18.83 31.53 6.03
C ALA A 214 -19.98 30.99 5.17
N VAL A 215 -19.91 29.69 4.79
CA VAL A 215 -20.85 29.08 3.84
C VAL A 215 -21.77 28.10 4.55
N SER A 216 -23.08 28.19 4.35
CA SER A 216 -24.09 27.30 4.89
C SER A 216 -25.02 26.81 3.77
N GLY A 217 -24.73 25.64 3.21
CA GLY A 217 -25.45 25.06 2.08
C GLY A 217 -26.53 24.02 2.47
N GLY A 218 -26.80 23.87 3.75
CA GLY A 218 -27.70 22.86 4.32
C GLY A 218 -26.95 21.78 5.07
N TRP A 219 -27.67 20.75 5.52
CA TRP A 219 -27.15 19.70 6.36
C TRP A 219 -27.34 18.33 5.73
N ASN A 220 -26.30 17.50 5.76
CA ASN A 220 -26.30 16.11 5.33
C ASN A 220 -26.37 15.20 6.56
N PRO A 221 -27.48 14.47 6.82
CA PRO A 221 -27.52 13.43 7.82
C PRO A 221 -26.38 12.43 7.65
N ALA A 222 -25.72 12.06 8.76
CA ALA A 222 -24.59 11.13 8.72
C ALA A 222 -25.08 9.67 8.68
N ILE A 223 -25.63 9.25 7.54
CA ILE A 223 -26.36 7.99 7.31
C ILE A 223 -25.47 6.79 6.93
N HIS A 224 -24.16 6.92 6.93
CA HIS A 224 -23.25 5.89 6.45
C HIS A 224 -23.36 4.58 7.21
N LEU A 225 -23.46 4.60 8.55
CA LEU A 225 -23.65 3.39 9.37
C LEU A 225 -25.02 2.76 9.10
N TYR A 226 -26.05 3.58 8.94
CA TYR A 226 -27.37 3.10 8.54
C TYR A 226 -27.32 2.39 7.17
N SER A 227 -26.64 2.97 6.18
CA SER A 227 -26.47 2.35 4.86
C SER A 227 -25.67 1.05 4.92
N GLN A 228 -24.64 0.98 5.79
CA GLN A 228 -23.86 -0.25 6.01
C GLN A 228 -24.67 -1.35 6.70
N SER A 229 -25.67 -1.02 7.51
CA SER A 229 -26.57 -2.03 8.09
C SER A 229 -27.46 -2.72 7.06
N GLY A 230 -27.45 -2.24 5.82
CA GLY A 230 -28.28 -2.72 4.70
C GLY A 230 -29.49 -1.83 4.41
N GLY A 231 -29.69 -0.77 5.19
CA GLY A 231 -30.78 0.21 5.00
C GLY A 231 -30.59 1.03 3.71
N LYS A 232 -31.70 1.33 3.04
CA LYS A 232 -31.69 2.16 1.82
C LYS A 232 -32.07 3.60 2.17
N PRO A 233 -31.16 4.58 1.97
CA PRO A 233 -31.48 5.98 2.15
C PRO A 233 -32.58 6.44 1.19
N ILE A 234 -33.42 7.34 1.66
CA ILE A 234 -34.45 8.02 0.87
C ILE A 234 -34.17 9.52 0.81
N TYR A 235 -34.48 10.17 -0.32
CA TYR A 235 -34.29 11.59 -0.46
C TYR A 235 -35.44 12.35 0.22
N SER A 236 -35.08 13.38 0.99
CA SER A 236 -36.02 14.31 1.64
C SER A 236 -35.90 15.67 1.00
N GLU A 237 -36.96 16.12 0.35
CA GLU A 237 -37.04 17.46 -0.25
C GLU A 237 -36.94 18.58 0.80
N ARG A 238 -37.48 18.35 2.01
CA ARG A 238 -37.48 19.34 3.11
C ARG A 238 -36.07 19.80 3.48
N ILE A 239 -35.13 18.93 3.47
CA ILE A 239 -33.71 19.24 3.81
C ILE A 239 -32.79 19.12 2.60
N ALA A 240 -33.30 18.79 1.43
CA ALA A 240 -32.58 18.57 0.19
C ALA A 240 -31.37 17.63 0.41
N SER A 241 -31.61 16.48 1.07
CA SER A 241 -30.60 15.50 1.43
C SER A 241 -31.22 14.13 1.66
N PHE A 242 -30.35 13.11 1.85
CA PHE A 242 -30.80 11.75 2.13
C PHE A 242 -30.96 11.50 3.62
N VAL A 243 -32.02 10.79 3.98
CA VAL A 243 -32.33 10.35 5.35
C VAL A 243 -32.46 8.83 5.40
N PRO A 244 -32.40 8.20 6.59
CA PRO A 244 -32.70 6.78 6.74
C PRO A 244 -34.11 6.45 6.26
N GLY A 245 -34.25 5.36 5.51
CA GLY A 245 -35.52 4.75 5.19
C GLY A 245 -35.91 3.68 6.22
N GLU A 246 -36.41 2.54 5.76
CA GLU A 246 -36.76 1.41 6.62
C GLU A 246 -35.50 0.71 7.15
N SER A 247 -35.49 0.41 8.46
CA SER A 247 -34.40 -0.30 9.12
C SER A 247 -34.42 -1.80 8.77
N VAL A 248 -33.27 -2.34 8.35
CA VAL A 248 -33.13 -3.76 7.97
C VAL A 248 -32.67 -4.61 9.15
N GLN A 249 -31.90 -4.04 10.07
CA GLN A 249 -31.44 -4.69 11.30
C GLN A 249 -32.10 -4.09 12.53
N ASN A 250 -31.69 -4.52 13.71
CA ASN A 250 -32.20 -4.04 14.98
C ASN A 250 -31.58 -2.69 15.38
N GLU A 251 -31.69 -1.69 14.49
CA GLU A 251 -31.18 -0.34 14.69
C GLU A 251 -32.30 0.71 14.53
N ARG A 252 -32.07 1.89 15.11
CA ARG A 252 -32.91 3.07 14.94
C ARG A 252 -32.04 4.32 14.84
N SER A 253 -32.27 5.11 13.80
CA SER A 253 -31.62 6.43 13.63
C SER A 253 -32.44 7.52 14.28
N VAL A 254 -31.78 8.50 14.95
CA VAL A 254 -32.45 9.54 15.73
C VAL A 254 -31.77 10.91 15.57
N GLY A 255 -32.55 11.99 15.80
CA GLY A 255 -32.06 13.36 15.77
C GLY A 255 -31.61 13.78 14.37
N ALA A 256 -30.56 14.54 14.25
CA ALA A 256 -30.11 15.07 12.95
C ALA A 256 -29.73 13.97 11.95
N CYS A 257 -29.34 12.78 12.41
CA CYS A 257 -29.13 11.60 11.57
C CYS A 257 -30.41 11.14 10.86
N SER A 258 -31.57 11.31 11.51
CA SER A 258 -32.90 11.01 10.91
C SER A 258 -33.48 12.17 10.09
N GLY A 259 -32.76 13.29 9.97
CA GLY A 259 -33.19 14.50 9.26
C GLY A 259 -33.90 15.53 10.14
N ASP A 260 -34.03 15.31 11.45
CA ASP A 260 -34.59 16.25 12.43
C ASP A 260 -33.50 17.07 13.11
N LEU A 261 -33.34 18.30 12.66
CA LEU A 261 -32.16 19.11 12.95
C LEU A 261 -32.29 19.98 14.22
N THR A 262 -33.43 19.96 14.91
CA THR A 262 -33.70 20.75 16.14
C THR A 262 -33.30 19.99 17.40
N LEU A 263 -32.86 20.71 18.44
CA LEU A 263 -32.50 20.12 19.74
C LEU A 263 -33.70 19.43 20.39
N GLN A 264 -34.88 20.07 20.35
CA GLN A 264 -36.11 19.52 20.89
C GLN A 264 -36.45 18.13 20.31
N SER A 265 -36.39 18.00 18.99
CA SER A 265 -36.66 16.72 18.30
C SER A 265 -35.58 15.67 18.62
N ALA A 266 -34.32 16.09 18.64
CA ALA A 266 -33.21 15.16 18.93
C ALA A 266 -33.31 14.55 20.32
N LEU A 267 -33.62 15.35 21.34
CA LEU A 267 -33.79 14.87 22.71
C LEU A 267 -35.04 13.99 22.87
N ALA A 268 -36.17 14.38 22.27
CA ALA A 268 -37.39 13.57 22.31
C ALA A 268 -37.22 12.22 21.64
N GLN A 269 -36.63 12.18 20.43
CA GLN A 269 -36.35 10.93 19.70
C GLN A 269 -35.34 10.05 20.43
N GLY A 270 -34.28 10.65 21.01
CA GLY A 270 -33.26 9.92 21.78
C GLY A 270 -33.87 9.25 23.01
N ALA A 271 -34.73 9.97 23.75
CA ALA A 271 -35.46 9.45 24.92
C ALA A 271 -36.40 8.29 24.54
N GLU A 272 -37.16 8.44 23.46
CA GLU A 272 -38.06 7.40 22.97
C GLU A 272 -37.30 6.16 22.49
N ALA A 273 -36.25 6.33 21.68
CA ALA A 273 -35.43 5.23 21.18
C ALA A 273 -34.74 4.46 22.32
N GLY A 274 -34.23 5.17 23.32
CA GLY A 274 -33.63 4.56 24.50
C GLY A 274 -34.64 3.72 25.29
N ARG A 275 -35.85 4.23 25.51
CA ARG A 275 -36.95 3.52 26.19
C ARG A 275 -37.37 2.28 25.38
N GLU A 276 -37.54 2.41 24.09
CA GLU A 276 -37.92 1.30 23.21
C GLU A 276 -36.83 0.21 23.22
N ALA A 277 -35.57 0.59 23.04
CA ALA A 277 -34.43 -0.34 23.04
C ALA A 277 -34.31 -1.07 24.38
N SER A 278 -34.51 -0.37 25.50
CA SER A 278 -34.56 -0.97 26.85
C SER A 278 -35.64 -2.03 26.96
N ARG A 279 -36.88 -1.68 26.56
CA ARG A 279 -38.04 -2.61 26.57
C ARG A 279 -37.80 -3.84 25.70
N LEU A 280 -37.27 -3.65 24.50
CA LEU A 280 -36.96 -4.74 23.56
C LEU A 280 -35.79 -5.62 24.04
N CYS A 281 -34.97 -5.11 24.94
CA CYS A 281 -33.93 -5.90 25.63
C CYS A 281 -34.41 -6.59 26.90
N GLY A 282 -35.71 -6.48 27.27
CA GLY A 282 -36.33 -7.14 28.39
C GLY A 282 -36.25 -6.38 29.72
N PHE A 283 -36.07 -5.04 29.66
CA PHE A 283 -36.06 -4.17 30.84
C PHE A 283 -37.30 -3.27 30.87
N THR A 284 -37.75 -2.90 32.07
CA THR A 284 -38.78 -1.86 32.24
C THR A 284 -38.14 -0.49 31.99
N GLY A 285 -38.62 0.24 30.98
CA GLY A 285 -38.22 1.63 30.74
C GLY A 285 -38.79 2.58 31.79
N ALA A 286 -38.00 3.53 32.25
CA ALA A 286 -38.50 4.66 33.02
C ALA A 286 -39.14 5.70 32.11
N ASP A 287 -40.13 6.43 32.61
CA ASP A 287 -40.65 7.62 31.93
C ASP A 287 -39.58 8.69 31.95
N VAL A 288 -39.29 9.24 30.76
CA VAL A 288 -38.32 10.34 30.60
C VAL A 288 -39.13 11.66 30.57
N ALA A 289 -38.71 12.60 31.42
CA ALA A 289 -39.35 13.93 31.46
C ALA A 289 -39.17 14.63 30.09
N THR A 290 -40.22 15.25 29.61
CA THR A 290 -40.17 16.10 28.43
C THR A 290 -39.33 17.36 28.75
N LEU A 291 -38.27 17.57 27.97
CA LEU A 291 -37.43 18.77 28.09
C LEU A 291 -38.01 19.88 27.21
N ASP A 292 -38.10 21.10 27.73
CA ASP A 292 -38.49 22.28 26.97
C ASP A 292 -37.22 22.95 26.44
N CYS A 293 -37.10 23.00 25.11
CA CYS A 293 -35.92 23.55 24.45
C CYS A 293 -36.27 24.87 23.75
N GLU A 294 -35.30 25.75 23.67
CA GLU A 294 -35.42 26.97 22.86
C GLU A 294 -35.89 26.64 21.43
N HIS A 295 -36.83 27.39 20.92
CA HIS A 295 -37.36 27.16 19.59
C HIS A 295 -36.30 27.42 18.51
N GLU A 296 -36.03 26.43 17.74
CA GLU A 296 -35.17 26.49 16.54
C GLU A 296 -36.06 26.49 15.29
N PRO A 297 -35.87 27.43 14.35
CA PRO A 297 -36.64 27.43 13.11
C PRO A 297 -36.25 26.21 12.25
N ASP A 298 -37.25 25.69 11.52
CA ASP A 298 -36.98 24.63 10.52
C ASP A 298 -35.92 25.13 9.54
N PRO A 299 -34.95 24.30 9.18
CA PRO A 299 -33.84 24.67 8.27
C PRO A 299 -34.31 25.21 6.91
N CYS A 300 -35.44 24.78 6.36
CA CYS A 300 -36.02 25.25 5.10
C CYS A 300 -34.96 25.50 4.01
N VAL A 301 -34.52 24.46 3.38
CA VAL A 301 -33.44 24.52 2.38
C VAL A 301 -34.00 24.69 0.98
N ASP A 302 -33.50 25.70 0.25
CA ASP A 302 -33.76 25.85 -1.19
C ASP A 302 -32.47 25.40 -1.94
N PRO A 303 -32.43 24.20 -2.53
CA PRO A 303 -31.22 23.64 -3.06
C PRO A 303 -30.67 24.40 -4.27
N VAL A 304 -29.41 24.77 -4.23
CA VAL A 304 -28.64 25.31 -5.34
C VAL A 304 -27.34 24.52 -5.45
N TRP A 305 -27.14 23.83 -6.57
CA TRP A 305 -26.02 22.88 -6.71
C TRP A 305 -24.77 23.51 -7.32
N ASP A 306 -24.86 24.55 -8.15
CA ASP A 306 -23.73 25.29 -8.69
C ASP A 306 -24.11 26.77 -8.91
N CYS A 307 -23.44 27.68 -8.23
CA CYS A 307 -23.60 29.12 -8.34
C CYS A 307 -22.65 29.78 -9.34
N SER A 308 -21.74 29.00 -9.95
CA SER A 308 -20.78 29.53 -10.92
C SER A 308 -21.50 30.00 -12.20
N LEU A 309 -20.94 31.01 -12.85
CA LEU A 309 -21.48 31.47 -14.13
C LEU A 309 -21.20 30.44 -15.23
N PRO A 310 -22.13 30.19 -16.14
CA PRO A 310 -21.90 29.37 -17.32
C PRO A 310 -20.66 29.86 -18.09
N GLY A 311 -19.76 28.92 -18.43
CA GLY A 311 -18.54 29.27 -19.17
C GLY A 311 -17.42 29.90 -18.32
N SER A 312 -17.58 29.96 -16.99
CA SER A 312 -16.49 30.38 -16.11
C SER A 312 -15.28 29.44 -16.28
N GLN A 313 -14.07 30.02 -16.45
CA GLN A 313 -12.83 29.25 -16.47
C GLN A 313 -12.25 29.03 -15.06
N SER A 314 -12.85 29.59 -14.03
CA SER A 314 -12.43 29.42 -12.65
C SER A 314 -13.04 28.15 -12.05
N SER A 315 -12.26 27.37 -11.36
CA SER A 315 -12.68 26.10 -10.73
C SER A 315 -13.68 26.34 -9.60
N ALA A 316 -14.76 25.55 -9.58
CA ALA A 316 -15.68 25.39 -8.45
C ALA A 316 -15.51 23.96 -7.91
N PHE A 317 -14.78 23.82 -6.82
CA PHE A 317 -14.48 22.52 -6.24
C PHE A 317 -15.68 21.93 -5.52
N ILE A 318 -16.05 20.70 -5.90
CA ILE A 318 -17.12 19.92 -5.29
C ILE A 318 -16.57 18.89 -4.30
N ASP A 319 -15.38 18.38 -4.54
CA ASP A 319 -14.64 17.52 -3.63
C ASP A 319 -13.22 18.06 -3.44
N PHE A 320 -12.92 18.52 -2.23
CA PHE A 320 -11.62 19.12 -1.88
C PHE A 320 -10.52 18.09 -1.61
N ASN A 321 -10.87 16.82 -1.36
CA ASN A 321 -9.86 15.78 -1.11
C ASN A 321 -9.15 15.33 -2.39
N ASN A 322 -9.88 15.31 -3.50
CA ASN A 322 -9.38 14.83 -4.79
C ASN A 322 -9.38 15.93 -5.87
N ASP A 323 -9.52 17.20 -5.46
CA ASP A 323 -9.54 18.36 -6.36
C ASP A 323 -10.58 18.26 -7.51
N VAL A 324 -11.72 17.58 -7.25
CA VAL A 324 -12.79 17.44 -8.26
C VAL A 324 -13.64 18.70 -8.32
N THR A 325 -13.87 19.19 -9.51
CA THR A 325 -14.66 20.39 -9.78
C THR A 325 -16.04 20.03 -10.35
N SER A 326 -16.96 21.02 -10.36
CA SER A 326 -18.25 20.87 -11.07
C SER A 326 -18.08 20.66 -12.58
N ALA A 327 -16.97 21.15 -13.15
CA ALA A 327 -16.63 20.94 -14.56
C ALA A 327 -16.29 19.46 -14.86
N ASP A 328 -15.63 18.76 -13.93
CA ASP A 328 -15.30 17.33 -14.07
C ASP A 328 -16.55 16.47 -14.05
N ILE A 329 -17.51 16.79 -13.17
CA ILE A 329 -18.81 16.12 -13.14
C ILE A 329 -19.56 16.34 -14.48
N ARG A 330 -19.58 17.60 -14.98
CA ARG A 330 -20.20 17.92 -16.28
C ARG A 330 -19.50 17.19 -17.44
N LEU A 331 -18.17 17.05 -17.38
CA LEU A 331 -17.39 16.30 -18.37
C LEU A 331 -17.78 14.82 -18.35
N ALA A 332 -17.78 14.19 -17.18
CA ALA A 332 -18.18 12.79 -17.03
C ALA A 332 -19.58 12.52 -17.60
N MET A 333 -20.54 13.39 -17.27
CA MET A 333 -21.93 13.29 -17.80
C MET A 333 -21.98 13.45 -19.32
N ARG A 334 -21.21 14.37 -19.89
CA ARG A 334 -21.11 14.59 -21.35
C ARG A 334 -20.49 13.37 -22.05
N GLU A 335 -19.55 12.68 -21.43
CA GLU A 335 -18.93 11.46 -21.95
C GLU A 335 -19.80 10.20 -21.77
N GLY A 336 -20.99 10.35 -21.18
CA GLY A 336 -22.02 9.30 -21.09
C GLY A 336 -22.08 8.55 -19.78
N TYR A 337 -21.29 8.91 -18.76
CA TYR A 337 -21.41 8.33 -17.42
C TYR A 337 -22.60 8.93 -16.69
N ARG A 338 -23.71 8.18 -16.60
CA ARG A 338 -24.97 8.67 -16.03
C ARG A 338 -25.26 8.17 -14.61
N SER A 339 -24.70 7.03 -14.22
CA SER A 339 -24.82 6.52 -12.85
C SER A 339 -23.86 7.25 -11.92
N VAL A 340 -24.34 7.65 -10.75
CA VAL A 340 -23.50 8.29 -9.72
C VAL A 340 -22.26 7.45 -9.36
N GLU A 341 -22.38 6.12 -9.36
CA GLU A 341 -21.26 5.20 -9.11
C GLU A 341 -20.21 5.24 -10.22
N LEU A 342 -20.59 5.43 -11.47
CA LEU A 342 -19.67 5.57 -12.59
C LEU A 342 -19.04 6.96 -12.64
N VAL A 343 -19.82 8.01 -12.40
CA VAL A 343 -19.29 9.38 -12.28
C VAL A 343 -18.26 9.46 -11.15
N LYS A 344 -18.54 8.86 -9.99
CA LYS A 344 -17.61 8.75 -8.87
C LYS A 344 -16.29 8.08 -9.29
N ARG A 345 -16.33 6.98 -10.02
CA ARG A 345 -15.11 6.25 -10.45
C ARG A 345 -14.32 7.00 -11.51
N TYR A 346 -15.01 7.67 -12.42
CA TYR A 346 -14.37 8.45 -13.48
C TYR A 346 -13.66 9.68 -12.92
N THR A 347 -14.29 10.39 -11.98
CA THR A 347 -13.79 11.66 -11.43
C THR A 347 -13.04 11.53 -10.11
N THR A 348 -13.09 10.38 -9.45
CA THR A 348 -12.63 10.12 -8.07
C THR A 348 -13.41 10.89 -6.99
N ALA A 349 -14.52 11.56 -7.34
CA ALA A 349 -15.35 12.32 -6.41
C ALA A 349 -15.89 11.44 -5.28
N GLY A 350 -15.73 11.86 -4.03
CA GLY A 350 -16.14 11.09 -2.85
C GLY A 350 -15.31 9.84 -2.56
N MET A 351 -14.12 9.69 -3.17
CA MET A 351 -13.19 8.58 -2.93
C MET A 351 -12.05 8.94 -1.97
N GLY A 352 -11.97 10.18 -1.52
CA GLY A 352 -10.98 10.63 -0.55
C GLY A 352 -11.21 10.09 0.86
N ILE A 353 -10.37 10.51 1.81
CA ILE A 353 -10.39 10.05 3.22
C ILE A 353 -11.74 10.33 3.89
N ASP A 354 -12.42 11.42 3.54
CA ASP A 354 -13.73 11.77 4.06
C ASP A 354 -14.87 10.90 3.50
N GLN A 355 -14.59 10.05 2.51
CA GLN A 355 -15.58 9.17 1.86
C GLN A 355 -16.82 9.92 1.35
N GLY A 356 -16.64 11.18 0.91
CA GLY A 356 -17.71 12.03 0.38
C GLY A 356 -18.68 12.58 1.43
N LYS A 357 -18.30 12.63 2.72
CA LYS A 357 -19.17 13.17 3.79
C LYS A 357 -19.67 14.58 3.48
N SER A 358 -18.81 15.43 2.93
CA SER A 358 -19.12 16.81 2.60
C SER A 358 -19.60 17.01 1.17
N SER A 359 -19.29 16.12 0.23
CA SER A 359 -19.48 16.31 -1.21
C SER A 359 -20.58 15.45 -1.84
N SER A 360 -20.88 14.26 -1.30
CA SER A 360 -21.76 13.28 -1.96
C SER A 360 -23.14 13.81 -2.34
N VAL A 361 -23.79 14.58 -1.46
CA VAL A 361 -25.13 15.14 -1.75
C VAL A 361 -25.08 16.21 -2.84
N SER A 362 -24.02 17.05 -2.83
CA SER A 362 -23.82 18.07 -3.87
C SER A 362 -23.50 17.43 -5.23
N ILE A 363 -22.77 16.32 -5.25
CA ILE A 363 -22.50 15.54 -6.48
C ILE A 363 -23.80 14.99 -7.05
N VAL A 364 -24.62 14.35 -6.21
CA VAL A 364 -25.92 13.82 -6.63
C VAL A 364 -26.83 14.92 -7.15
N GLY A 365 -26.90 16.06 -6.44
CA GLY A 365 -27.69 17.19 -6.85
C GLY A 365 -27.27 17.82 -8.18
N LEU A 366 -25.93 17.93 -8.40
CA LEU A 366 -25.40 18.43 -9.67
C LEU A 366 -25.66 17.46 -10.83
N ILE A 367 -25.52 16.14 -10.60
CA ILE A 367 -25.87 15.12 -11.59
C ILE A 367 -27.35 15.21 -11.95
N ALA A 368 -28.24 15.37 -10.95
CA ALA A 368 -29.69 15.50 -11.13
C ALA A 368 -30.02 16.74 -11.96
N GLU A 369 -29.39 17.89 -11.65
CA GLU A 369 -29.57 19.14 -12.42
C GLU A 369 -29.11 18.97 -13.89
N ILE A 370 -27.97 18.35 -14.14
CA ILE A 370 -27.48 18.12 -15.50
C ILE A 370 -28.38 17.16 -16.29
N ALA A 371 -28.88 16.13 -15.61
CA ALA A 371 -29.74 15.11 -16.23
C ALA A 371 -31.22 15.50 -16.33
N ASP A 372 -31.62 16.63 -15.73
CA ASP A 372 -33.01 17.10 -15.62
C ASP A 372 -33.92 16.05 -14.95
N VAL A 373 -33.47 15.55 -13.79
CA VAL A 373 -34.19 14.54 -12.98
C VAL A 373 -34.17 14.94 -11.51
N GLU A 374 -35.04 14.32 -10.70
CA GLU A 374 -35.04 14.51 -9.25
C GLU A 374 -33.82 13.86 -8.59
N PRO A 375 -33.16 14.48 -7.58
CA PRO A 375 -32.00 13.91 -6.89
C PRO A 375 -32.27 12.54 -6.29
N GLY A 376 -33.48 12.25 -5.83
CA GLY A 376 -33.90 10.95 -5.33
C GLY A 376 -33.79 9.82 -6.36
N SER A 377 -33.97 10.12 -7.64
CA SER A 377 -33.84 9.14 -8.73
C SER A 377 -32.40 8.81 -9.10
N VAL A 378 -31.43 9.71 -8.83
CA VAL A 378 -30.01 9.48 -9.00
C VAL A 378 -29.48 8.50 -7.94
N GLY A 379 -29.97 8.62 -6.71
CA GLY A 379 -29.57 7.78 -5.58
C GLY A 379 -28.22 8.16 -4.98
N THR A 380 -27.80 7.40 -3.97
CA THR A 380 -26.50 7.60 -3.29
C THR A 380 -25.47 6.57 -3.73
N THR A 381 -24.19 6.87 -3.54
CA THR A 381 -23.13 5.87 -3.64
C THR A 381 -23.16 4.93 -2.43
N THR A 382 -22.60 3.71 -2.57
CA THR A 382 -22.50 2.75 -1.47
C THR A 382 -21.45 3.18 -0.46
N TYR A 383 -21.82 3.25 0.81
CA TYR A 383 -20.91 3.54 1.92
C TYR A 383 -20.27 2.24 2.41
N ARG A 384 -18.99 2.04 2.15
CA ARG A 384 -18.28 0.81 2.53
C ARG A 384 -17.60 0.95 3.90
N PRO A 385 -17.55 -0.10 4.74
CA PRO A 385 -16.59 -0.16 5.84
C PRO A 385 -15.14 -0.22 5.30
N ALA A 386 -14.13 0.37 5.91
CA ALA A 386 -14.21 1.27 7.06
C ALA A 386 -14.50 2.69 6.56
N TYR A 387 -15.57 3.28 7.05
CA TYR A 387 -15.99 4.62 6.62
C TYR A 387 -15.08 5.74 7.17
N THR A 388 -14.47 5.51 8.32
CA THR A 388 -13.36 6.30 8.84
C THR A 388 -12.12 5.43 8.80
N PRO A 389 -10.95 5.97 8.37
CA PRO A 389 -9.71 5.21 8.29
C PRO A 389 -9.36 4.50 9.58
N VAL A 390 -8.94 3.23 9.48
CA VAL A 390 -8.47 2.41 10.59
C VAL A 390 -7.02 2.04 10.31
N SER A 391 -6.14 2.25 11.29
CA SER A 391 -4.74 1.89 11.14
C SER A 391 -4.56 0.36 11.04
N PHE A 392 -3.57 -0.08 10.28
CA PHE A 392 -3.19 -1.49 10.25
C PHE A 392 -2.78 -2.01 11.65
N GLY A 393 -2.16 -1.14 12.47
CA GLY A 393 -1.80 -1.48 13.84
C GLY A 393 -3.01 -1.81 14.71
N ALA A 394 -4.10 -1.04 14.60
CA ALA A 394 -5.33 -1.32 15.33
C ALA A 394 -6.01 -2.62 14.86
N MET A 395 -5.95 -2.92 13.56
CA MET A 395 -6.48 -4.19 13.02
C MET A 395 -5.67 -5.41 13.44
N ALA A 396 -4.34 -5.29 13.42
CA ALA A 396 -3.42 -6.36 13.84
C ALA A 396 -3.51 -6.65 15.35
N GLY A 397 -3.84 -5.64 16.16
CA GLY A 397 -3.93 -5.76 17.60
C GLY A 397 -2.58 -6.13 18.24
N PRO A 398 -2.51 -7.17 19.11
CA PRO A 398 -1.27 -7.58 19.77
C PRO A 398 -0.33 -8.37 18.85
N ILE A 399 -0.76 -8.75 17.65
CA ILE A 399 0.06 -9.50 16.69
C ILE A 399 1.11 -8.56 16.11
N LYS A 400 2.41 -8.88 16.33
CA LYS A 400 3.54 -8.04 15.94
C LYS A 400 4.64 -8.87 15.29
N GLY A 401 5.52 -8.19 14.56
CA GLY A 401 6.74 -8.78 13.99
C GLY A 401 6.44 -9.89 12.98
N GLY A 402 7.11 -11.01 13.09
CA GLY A 402 7.03 -12.13 12.15
C GLY A 402 5.66 -12.79 12.02
N LEU A 403 4.73 -12.52 12.94
CA LEU A 403 3.35 -13.03 12.84
C LEU A 403 2.48 -12.20 11.88
N ILE A 404 2.88 -10.94 11.58
CA ILE A 404 2.16 -10.06 10.65
C ILE A 404 2.53 -10.40 9.21
N VAL A 405 3.83 -10.64 8.97
CA VAL A 405 4.34 -11.05 7.66
C VAL A 405 4.65 -12.53 7.71
N PRO A 406 3.88 -13.38 7.02
CA PRO A 406 4.16 -14.81 6.99
C PRO A 406 5.53 -15.04 6.34
N TRP A 407 6.31 -15.94 6.89
CA TRP A 407 7.58 -16.36 6.33
C TRP A 407 7.69 -17.88 6.30
N ARG A 408 8.42 -18.37 5.30
CA ARG A 408 8.63 -19.79 5.07
C ARG A 408 9.93 -20.23 5.73
N ARG A 409 9.91 -21.43 6.27
CA ARG A 409 11.02 -22.03 6.98
C ARG A 409 11.59 -23.18 6.15
N THR A 410 12.90 -23.35 6.22
CA THR A 410 13.55 -24.57 5.75
C THR A 410 13.68 -25.58 6.91
N PRO A 411 13.94 -26.85 6.65
CA PRO A 411 14.18 -27.82 7.71
C PRO A 411 15.37 -27.46 8.64
N MET A 412 16.31 -26.63 8.17
CA MET A 412 17.48 -26.20 8.91
C MET A 412 17.30 -24.91 9.69
N THR A 413 16.14 -24.26 9.60
CA THR A 413 15.90 -22.94 10.22
C THR A 413 16.21 -22.89 11.72
N ASP A 414 15.74 -23.87 12.50
CA ASP A 414 15.98 -23.91 13.95
C ASP A 414 17.48 -24.13 14.25
N TRP A 415 18.13 -24.98 13.48
CA TRP A 415 19.57 -25.19 13.60
C TRP A 415 20.36 -23.88 13.42
N PHE A 416 20.01 -23.06 12.41
CA PHE A 416 20.65 -21.76 12.22
C PHE A 416 20.41 -20.82 13.39
N LEU A 417 19.17 -20.74 13.90
CA LEU A 417 18.84 -19.89 15.05
C LEU A 417 19.65 -20.28 16.29
N ASP A 418 19.83 -21.59 16.53
CA ASP A 418 20.58 -22.11 17.67
C ASP A 418 22.09 -21.95 17.52
N ASN A 419 22.61 -21.76 16.30
CA ASN A 419 24.04 -21.70 16.00
C ASN A 419 24.53 -20.32 15.50
N GLY A 420 23.84 -19.24 15.82
CA GLY A 420 24.27 -17.85 15.53
C GLY A 420 23.94 -17.36 14.13
N GLY A 421 23.00 -18.03 13.44
CA GLY A 421 22.52 -17.58 12.14
C GLY A 421 21.66 -16.30 12.23
N TYR A 422 22.06 -15.26 11.53
CA TYR A 422 21.24 -14.04 11.37
C TYR A 422 20.32 -14.23 10.16
N LEU A 423 19.02 -14.45 10.45
CA LEU A 423 18.03 -14.78 9.41
C LEU A 423 17.37 -13.53 8.82
N ASP A 424 17.32 -13.47 7.50
CA ASP A 424 16.53 -12.46 6.77
C ASP A 424 15.88 -13.07 5.52
N GLU A 425 14.96 -12.32 4.89
CA GLU A 425 14.26 -12.77 3.70
C GLU A 425 15.23 -12.80 2.49
N THR A 426 15.29 -13.96 1.85
CA THR A 426 16.19 -14.22 0.71
C THR A 426 15.45 -14.58 -0.57
N GLY A 427 14.15 -14.34 -0.63
CA GLY A 427 13.27 -14.59 -1.75
C GLY A 427 12.16 -15.59 -1.45
N ALA A 428 10.99 -15.40 -2.07
CA ALA A 428 9.77 -16.22 -1.91
C ALA A 428 9.36 -16.43 -0.44
N GLN A 429 9.53 -15.39 0.39
CA GLN A 429 9.24 -15.40 1.83
C GLN A 429 10.09 -16.39 2.66
N PHE A 430 11.06 -17.05 2.09
CA PHE A 430 12.00 -17.85 2.87
C PHE A 430 12.99 -16.96 3.62
N ARG A 431 13.22 -17.30 4.91
CA ARG A 431 14.31 -16.71 5.69
C ARG A 431 15.45 -17.71 5.80
N ARG A 432 16.61 -17.27 5.34
CA ARG A 432 17.89 -17.99 5.46
C ARG A 432 18.89 -17.13 6.20
N PRO A 433 19.96 -17.73 6.76
CA PRO A 433 21.01 -16.92 7.33
C PRO A 433 21.70 -16.07 6.25
N LEU A 434 21.84 -14.77 6.52
CA LEU A 434 22.73 -13.89 5.74
C LEU A 434 24.18 -14.28 6.02
N PHE A 435 24.49 -14.53 7.28
CA PHE A 435 25.76 -15.02 7.81
C PHE A 435 25.53 -15.81 9.11
N ILE A 436 26.53 -16.56 9.55
CA ILE A 436 26.49 -17.27 10.83
C ILE A 436 27.62 -16.71 11.71
N ALA A 437 27.28 -15.85 12.67
CA ALA A 437 28.23 -15.16 13.52
C ALA A 437 28.76 -16.06 14.65
N LYS A 438 30.05 -15.94 14.97
CA LYS A 438 30.62 -16.41 16.22
C LYS A 438 30.46 -15.31 17.31
N ALA A 439 30.73 -15.67 18.56
CA ALA A 439 30.66 -14.71 19.65
C ALA A 439 31.60 -13.51 19.37
N ASN A 440 31.09 -12.30 19.51
CA ASN A 440 31.76 -11.01 19.29
C ASN A 440 32.25 -10.76 17.85
N GLU A 441 31.72 -11.47 16.87
CA GLU A 441 32.03 -11.29 15.45
C GLU A 441 31.02 -10.37 14.78
N SER A 442 31.47 -9.40 14.03
CA SER A 442 30.63 -8.56 13.20
C SER A 442 30.14 -9.30 11.94
N ALA A 443 29.08 -8.80 11.30
CA ALA A 443 28.57 -9.36 10.04
C ALA A 443 29.67 -9.44 8.95
N SER A 444 30.47 -8.38 8.81
CA SER A 444 31.55 -8.34 7.82
C SER A 444 32.65 -9.38 8.10
N GLU A 445 33.06 -9.54 9.35
CA GLU A 445 34.04 -10.53 9.76
C GLU A 445 33.51 -11.94 9.53
N ALA A 446 32.26 -12.23 9.86
CA ALA A 446 31.62 -13.52 9.61
C ALA A 446 31.61 -13.86 8.11
N VAL A 447 31.18 -12.96 7.25
CA VAL A 447 31.17 -13.15 5.79
C VAL A 447 32.59 -13.38 5.24
N GLN A 448 33.59 -12.64 5.73
CA GLN A 448 34.96 -12.81 5.30
C GLN A 448 35.54 -14.19 5.74
N ARG A 449 35.29 -14.58 6.99
CA ARG A 449 35.72 -15.91 7.51
C ARG A 449 35.08 -17.06 6.73
N GLU A 450 33.80 -16.98 6.49
CA GLU A 450 33.05 -17.96 5.72
C GLU A 450 33.56 -18.02 4.26
N GLY A 451 33.82 -16.87 3.64
CA GLY A 451 34.38 -16.79 2.29
C GLY A 451 35.76 -17.41 2.15
N LEU A 452 36.63 -17.17 3.13
CA LEU A 452 37.95 -17.83 3.19
C LEU A 452 37.82 -19.36 3.38
N ALA A 453 36.89 -19.80 4.23
CA ALA A 453 36.67 -21.23 4.48
C ALA A 453 36.22 -21.97 3.20
N VAL A 454 35.28 -21.39 2.43
CA VAL A 454 34.83 -21.98 1.17
C VAL A 454 35.95 -22.09 0.16
N ARG A 455 36.80 -21.08 0.00
CA ARG A 455 37.86 -21.04 -0.99
C ARG A 455 39.05 -22.00 -0.63
N ASN A 456 39.34 -22.15 0.65
CA ASN A 456 40.53 -22.86 1.10
C ASN A 456 40.25 -24.25 1.68
N GLN A 457 38.99 -24.50 2.14
CA GLN A 457 38.65 -25.73 2.86
C GLN A 457 37.29 -26.29 2.44
N LEU A 458 36.22 -25.90 3.18
CA LEU A 458 34.91 -26.50 3.06
C LEU A 458 33.79 -25.59 3.61
N GLY A 459 32.82 -25.29 2.78
CA GLY A 459 31.58 -24.63 3.17
C GLY A 459 30.35 -25.52 3.00
N ILE A 460 29.33 -25.26 3.78
CA ILE A 460 28.03 -25.90 3.67
C ILE A 460 26.92 -24.85 3.80
N TYR A 461 25.94 -24.86 2.90
CA TYR A 461 24.82 -23.90 2.93
C TYR A 461 23.49 -24.49 2.46
N ASP A 462 22.40 -23.83 2.83
CA ASP A 462 21.05 -24.22 2.54
C ASP A 462 20.57 -23.66 1.19
N SER A 463 20.37 -24.53 0.20
CA SER A 463 19.83 -24.22 -1.13
C SER A 463 18.35 -24.62 -1.27
N THR A 464 17.69 -24.99 -0.18
CA THR A 464 16.28 -25.43 -0.18
C THR A 464 15.33 -24.43 -0.82
N PRO A 465 15.45 -23.11 -0.65
CA PRO A 465 14.54 -22.14 -1.24
C PRO A 465 14.57 -21.98 -2.75
N LEU A 466 15.60 -22.45 -3.44
CA LEU A 466 15.62 -22.38 -4.91
C LEU A 466 14.37 -23.03 -5.50
N GLY A 467 13.74 -22.35 -6.47
CA GLY A 467 12.57 -22.87 -7.16
C GLY A 467 12.86 -24.17 -7.88
N LYS A 468 11.94 -25.13 -7.83
CA LYS A 468 12.07 -26.43 -8.48
C LYS A 468 10.78 -26.79 -9.18
N ILE A 469 10.87 -27.04 -10.49
CA ILE A 469 9.74 -27.43 -11.34
C ILE A 469 10.11 -28.73 -12.06
N ILE A 470 9.27 -29.74 -11.90
CA ILE A 470 9.31 -30.92 -12.76
C ILE A 470 8.56 -30.60 -14.05
N ILE A 471 9.23 -30.78 -15.17
CA ILE A 471 8.72 -30.66 -16.51
C ILE A 471 8.71 -32.05 -17.14
N GLN A 472 7.56 -32.60 -17.44
CA GLN A 472 7.47 -33.97 -17.97
C GLN A 472 6.46 -34.11 -19.09
N GLY A 473 6.70 -35.03 -19.99
CA GLY A 473 5.84 -35.38 -21.11
C GLY A 473 6.62 -35.65 -22.38
N PRO A 474 6.00 -36.24 -23.39
CA PRO A 474 6.69 -36.61 -24.65
C PRO A 474 7.24 -35.38 -25.40
N ASP A 475 6.62 -34.20 -25.24
CA ASP A 475 7.00 -32.99 -25.97
C ASP A 475 7.90 -32.05 -25.16
N THR A 476 8.47 -32.52 -24.03
CA THR A 476 9.27 -31.68 -23.12
C THR A 476 10.48 -31.05 -23.80
N VAL A 477 11.19 -31.76 -24.68
CA VAL A 477 12.33 -31.21 -25.42
C VAL A 477 11.90 -30.08 -26.37
N ALA A 478 10.77 -30.26 -27.06
CA ALA A 478 10.21 -29.22 -27.92
C ALA A 478 9.81 -27.99 -27.12
N PHE A 479 9.21 -28.17 -25.95
CA PHE A 479 8.87 -27.08 -25.02
C PHE A 479 10.10 -26.35 -24.54
N LEU A 480 11.12 -27.04 -24.00
CA LEU A 480 12.38 -26.44 -23.53
C LEU A 480 13.12 -25.69 -24.66
N ASN A 481 13.04 -26.18 -25.89
CA ASN A 481 13.61 -25.47 -27.04
C ASN A 481 12.84 -24.21 -27.41
N ARG A 482 11.57 -24.07 -27.03
CA ARG A 482 10.79 -22.84 -27.24
C ARG A 482 11.01 -21.80 -26.15
N VAL A 483 11.17 -22.24 -24.90
CA VAL A 483 11.28 -21.31 -23.77
C VAL A 483 12.70 -20.83 -23.50
N TYR A 484 13.73 -21.63 -23.79
CA TYR A 484 15.13 -21.29 -23.58
C TYR A 484 15.82 -20.76 -24.85
N SER A 485 16.80 -19.88 -24.69
CA SER A 485 17.64 -19.39 -25.80
C SER A 485 18.60 -20.46 -26.34
N ASN A 486 19.03 -21.41 -25.53
CA ASN A 486 19.97 -22.49 -25.89
C ASN A 486 19.26 -23.78 -26.35
N ASN A 487 19.99 -24.70 -27.00
CA ASN A 487 19.46 -25.93 -27.60
C ASN A 487 19.44 -27.09 -26.59
N TRP A 488 18.35 -27.89 -26.54
CA TRP A 488 18.11 -28.98 -25.59
C TRP A 488 18.09 -30.37 -26.25
N ASP A 489 18.18 -30.47 -27.58
CA ASP A 489 18.00 -31.75 -28.32
C ASP A 489 18.96 -32.85 -27.92
N LYS A 490 20.22 -32.48 -27.59
CA LYS A 490 21.33 -33.45 -27.38
C LYS A 490 21.74 -33.57 -25.91
N LEU A 491 20.94 -33.06 -24.96
CA LEU A 491 21.29 -33.18 -23.54
C LEU A 491 21.10 -34.65 -23.11
N PRO A 492 22.16 -35.36 -22.64
CA PRO A 492 22.00 -36.74 -22.16
C PRO A 492 21.22 -36.83 -20.86
N VAL A 493 20.58 -37.96 -20.60
CA VAL A 493 20.01 -38.30 -19.29
C VAL A 493 21.11 -38.29 -18.24
N GLY A 494 20.83 -37.76 -17.06
CA GLY A 494 21.78 -37.56 -15.97
C GLY A 494 22.66 -36.34 -16.13
N ARG A 495 22.40 -35.47 -17.09
CA ARG A 495 23.16 -34.22 -17.31
C ARG A 495 22.24 -33.01 -17.13
N GLY A 496 22.84 -31.91 -16.67
CA GLY A 496 22.22 -30.59 -16.61
C GLY A 496 22.75 -29.63 -17.66
N LYS A 497 22.04 -28.56 -17.86
CA LYS A 497 22.44 -27.43 -18.68
C LYS A 497 21.98 -26.13 -18.03
N PHE A 498 22.88 -25.16 -17.98
CA PHE A 498 22.56 -23.80 -17.57
C PHE A 498 21.87 -23.07 -18.74
N GLY A 499 20.89 -22.25 -18.47
CA GLY A 499 20.18 -21.46 -19.47
C GLY A 499 19.43 -20.27 -18.87
N PHE A 500 19.07 -19.34 -19.75
CA PHE A 500 18.24 -18.20 -19.42
C PHE A 500 16.84 -18.36 -20.00
N LEU A 501 15.85 -18.03 -19.20
CA LEU A 501 14.51 -17.74 -19.61
C LEU A 501 14.40 -16.24 -19.95
N LEU A 502 13.69 -15.93 -21.03
CA LEU A 502 13.48 -14.57 -21.47
C LEU A 502 12.01 -14.24 -21.51
N TYR A 503 11.69 -12.97 -21.31
CA TYR A 503 10.40 -12.41 -21.72
C TYR A 503 10.30 -12.27 -23.23
N GLU A 504 9.11 -12.04 -23.76
CA GLU A 504 8.86 -11.83 -25.19
C GLU A 504 9.58 -10.61 -25.76
N ASP A 505 9.90 -9.62 -24.93
CA ASP A 505 10.68 -8.42 -25.30
C ASP A 505 12.18 -8.66 -25.31
N GLY A 506 12.63 -9.89 -25.02
CA GLY A 506 14.03 -10.31 -25.06
C GLY A 506 14.81 -10.03 -23.76
N ARG A 507 14.17 -9.49 -22.74
CA ARG A 507 14.78 -9.23 -21.43
C ARG A 507 14.90 -10.51 -20.62
N LEU A 508 15.85 -10.52 -19.68
CA LEU A 508 16.06 -11.65 -18.79
C LEU A 508 14.88 -11.79 -17.82
N LEU A 509 14.25 -12.97 -17.80
CA LEU A 509 13.27 -13.34 -16.80
C LEU A 509 13.95 -13.97 -15.59
N ASP A 510 14.71 -15.04 -15.81
CA ASP A 510 15.42 -15.77 -14.77
C ASP A 510 16.49 -16.67 -15.41
N ASP A 511 17.38 -17.22 -14.59
CA ASP A 511 18.39 -18.18 -14.96
C ASP A 511 18.34 -19.43 -14.08
N GLY A 512 19.01 -20.48 -14.51
CA GLY A 512 19.12 -21.69 -13.71
C GLY A 512 19.65 -22.89 -14.46
N VAL A 513 19.75 -24.00 -13.73
CA VAL A 513 20.18 -25.28 -14.27
C VAL A 513 18.99 -26.21 -14.37
N THR A 514 18.74 -26.70 -15.58
CA THR A 514 17.72 -27.73 -15.83
C THR A 514 18.39 -29.07 -16.09
N MET A 515 18.03 -30.09 -15.30
CA MET A 515 18.62 -31.43 -15.32
C MET A 515 17.69 -32.38 -16.08
N ARG A 516 18.22 -33.18 -17.03
CA ARG A 516 17.47 -34.27 -17.67
C ARG A 516 17.47 -35.50 -16.78
N ILE A 517 16.31 -35.83 -16.22
CA ILE A 517 16.16 -36.94 -15.26
C ILE A 517 15.86 -38.26 -15.97
N SER A 518 15.06 -38.21 -17.03
CA SER A 518 14.76 -39.35 -17.90
C SER A 518 14.55 -38.86 -19.34
N ASP A 519 14.14 -39.69 -20.23
CA ASP A 519 13.87 -39.30 -21.61
C ASP A 519 12.77 -38.24 -21.74
N THR A 520 11.81 -38.23 -20.82
CA THR A 520 10.62 -37.37 -20.86
C THR A 520 10.47 -36.49 -19.60
N GLN A 521 11.43 -36.51 -18.68
CA GLN A 521 11.33 -35.75 -17.41
C GLN A 521 12.58 -34.92 -17.17
N TYR A 522 12.36 -33.68 -16.83
CA TYR A 522 13.38 -32.69 -16.48
C TYR A 522 13.07 -32.05 -15.12
N LEU A 523 14.10 -31.72 -14.39
CA LEU A 523 14.03 -30.91 -13.16
C LEU A 523 14.66 -29.55 -13.45
N MET A 524 13.85 -28.52 -13.51
CA MET A 524 14.29 -27.13 -13.62
C MET A 524 14.54 -26.58 -12.23
N SER A 525 15.70 -25.96 -12.03
CA SER A 525 16.00 -25.14 -10.85
C SER A 525 16.07 -23.67 -11.28
N ASN A 526 15.51 -22.78 -10.50
CA ASN A 526 15.42 -21.35 -10.77
C ASN A 526 15.56 -20.54 -9.47
N SER A 527 15.70 -19.22 -9.60
CA SER A 527 15.91 -18.33 -8.46
C SER A 527 14.74 -18.41 -7.47
N ALA A 528 15.03 -18.38 -6.17
CA ALA A 528 14.01 -18.50 -5.12
C ALA A 528 12.91 -17.43 -5.27
N GLY A 529 13.28 -16.17 -5.51
CA GLY A 529 12.35 -15.05 -5.66
C GLY A 529 11.55 -15.07 -6.96
N MET A 530 11.98 -15.86 -7.95
CA MET A 530 11.33 -15.95 -9.27
C MET A 530 10.53 -17.23 -9.46
N ALA A 531 10.49 -18.14 -8.47
CA ALA A 531 9.89 -19.46 -8.62
C ALA A 531 8.44 -19.43 -9.14
N ASP A 532 7.60 -18.61 -8.54
CA ASP A 532 6.20 -18.47 -8.92
C ASP A 532 6.02 -17.73 -10.26
N VAL A 533 6.84 -16.70 -10.51
CA VAL A 533 6.82 -15.92 -11.75
C VAL A 533 7.22 -16.79 -12.94
N VAL A 534 8.27 -17.62 -12.77
CA VAL A 534 8.70 -18.58 -13.81
C VAL A 534 7.63 -19.60 -14.08
N LEU A 535 7.01 -20.18 -13.04
CA LEU A 535 5.93 -21.15 -13.21
C LEU A 535 4.75 -20.54 -13.98
N ASP A 536 4.26 -19.38 -13.56
CA ASP A 536 3.16 -18.67 -14.23
C ASP A 536 3.48 -18.38 -15.70
N HIS A 537 4.70 -17.89 -15.97
CA HIS A 537 5.15 -17.64 -17.33
C HIS A 537 5.15 -18.91 -18.21
N LEU A 538 5.65 -20.03 -17.68
CA LEU A 538 5.70 -21.30 -18.39
C LEU A 538 4.29 -21.88 -18.62
N GLU A 539 3.41 -21.81 -17.60
CA GLU A 539 2.01 -22.24 -17.71
C GLU A 539 1.23 -21.41 -18.74
N ARG A 540 1.41 -20.07 -18.72
CA ARG A 540 0.81 -19.18 -19.70
C ARG A 540 1.25 -19.54 -21.13
N LEU A 541 2.53 -19.73 -21.36
CA LEU A 541 3.07 -20.12 -22.65
C LEU A 541 2.50 -21.49 -23.12
N LEU A 542 2.47 -22.46 -22.20
CA LEU A 542 2.02 -23.82 -22.50
C LEU A 542 0.51 -23.85 -22.81
N HIS A 543 -0.31 -23.23 -21.94
CA HIS A 543 -1.76 -23.36 -22.06
C HIS A 543 -2.39 -22.41 -23.09
N ILE A 544 -1.78 -21.26 -23.35
CA ILE A 544 -2.32 -20.25 -24.27
C ILE A 544 -1.66 -20.34 -25.65
N HIS A 545 -0.32 -20.40 -25.71
CA HIS A 545 0.38 -20.33 -26.98
C HIS A 545 0.67 -21.69 -27.61
N TRP A 546 0.83 -22.74 -26.78
CA TRP A 546 1.17 -24.10 -27.28
C TRP A 546 0.32 -25.20 -26.64
N PRO A 547 -1.02 -25.10 -26.69
CA PRO A 547 -1.93 -26.03 -26.00
C PRO A 547 -1.85 -27.46 -26.56
N ASP A 548 -1.28 -27.65 -27.75
CA ASP A 548 -1.12 -28.96 -28.36
C ASP A 548 0.07 -29.76 -27.82
N LEU A 549 0.99 -29.12 -27.07
CA LEU A 549 2.14 -29.81 -26.48
C LEU A 549 1.72 -30.65 -25.28
N LYS A 550 2.10 -31.91 -25.30
CA LYS A 550 1.88 -32.86 -24.18
C LYS A 550 3.00 -32.71 -23.15
N VAL A 551 2.92 -31.64 -22.37
CA VAL A 551 3.85 -31.28 -21.31
C VAL A 551 3.08 -30.96 -20.04
N TYR A 552 3.60 -31.39 -18.88
CA TYR A 552 3.03 -31.13 -17.55
C TYR A 552 4.08 -30.47 -16.68
N LEU A 553 3.69 -29.40 -16.02
CA LEU A 553 4.51 -28.64 -15.10
C LEU A 553 4.07 -28.92 -13.66
N THR A 554 5.00 -29.25 -12.79
CA THR A 554 4.69 -29.54 -11.38
C THR A 554 5.70 -28.82 -10.47
N PRO A 555 5.27 -27.81 -9.69
CA PRO A 555 6.14 -27.19 -8.70
C PRO A 555 6.42 -28.17 -7.56
N VAL A 556 7.69 -28.36 -7.26
CA VAL A 556 8.15 -29.31 -6.22
C VAL A 556 9.14 -28.70 -5.23
N THR A 557 9.16 -27.37 -5.14
CA THR A 557 10.08 -26.64 -4.27
C THR A 557 10.02 -27.14 -2.82
N ASP A 558 8.82 -27.29 -2.27
CA ASP A 558 8.62 -27.69 -0.86
C ASP A 558 8.82 -29.17 -0.58
N GLN A 559 8.94 -30.00 -1.63
CA GLN A 559 9.14 -31.44 -1.50
C GLN A 559 10.61 -31.81 -1.24
N TRP A 560 11.53 -30.89 -1.53
CA TRP A 560 12.97 -31.14 -1.49
C TRP A 560 13.68 -30.18 -0.54
N ALA A 561 14.45 -30.74 0.38
CA ALA A 561 15.52 -30.02 1.07
C ALA A 561 16.81 -30.20 0.27
N VAL A 562 17.54 -29.12 0.03
CA VAL A 562 18.79 -29.13 -0.74
C VAL A 562 19.90 -28.52 0.11
N VAL A 563 20.91 -29.33 0.36
CA VAL A 563 22.12 -28.92 1.06
C VAL A 563 23.28 -28.87 0.06
N CYS A 564 23.93 -27.72 0.00
CA CYS A 564 25.11 -27.53 -0.83
C CYS A 564 26.39 -27.68 -0.02
N VAL A 565 27.32 -28.51 -0.50
CA VAL A 565 28.67 -28.70 0.05
C VAL A 565 29.65 -28.16 -0.98
N CYS A 566 30.47 -27.17 -0.60
CA CYS A 566 31.35 -26.46 -1.53
C CYS A 566 32.77 -26.24 -0.97
N GLY A 567 33.74 -26.25 -1.85
CA GLY A 567 35.17 -26.09 -1.51
C GLY A 567 36.03 -27.33 -1.82
N PRO A 568 37.35 -27.22 -1.69
CA PRO A 568 38.28 -28.30 -2.10
C PRO A 568 38.06 -29.65 -1.42
N GLN A 569 37.51 -29.67 -0.21
CA GLN A 569 37.29 -30.92 0.56
C GLN A 569 35.89 -31.53 0.33
N SER A 570 35.07 -30.99 -0.55
CA SER A 570 33.65 -31.41 -0.75
C SER A 570 33.48 -32.88 -1.06
N ARG A 571 34.37 -33.47 -1.91
CA ARG A 571 34.32 -34.91 -2.23
C ARG A 571 34.60 -35.79 -1.01
N ARG A 572 35.57 -35.38 -0.18
CA ARG A 572 35.95 -36.14 1.00
C ARG A 572 34.85 -36.21 2.04
N VAL A 573 34.19 -35.09 2.28
CA VAL A 573 33.04 -35.05 3.20
C VAL A 573 31.89 -35.93 2.73
N LEU A 574 31.54 -35.86 1.45
CA LEU A 574 30.48 -36.71 0.89
C LEU A 574 30.84 -38.21 0.96
N HIS A 575 32.13 -38.55 0.72
CA HIS A 575 32.62 -39.90 0.92
C HIS A 575 32.47 -40.35 2.38
N ASP A 576 32.91 -39.53 3.33
CA ASP A 576 32.81 -39.82 4.76
C ASP A 576 31.37 -39.82 5.29
N ALA A 577 30.45 -39.08 4.64
CA ALA A 577 29.02 -39.16 4.88
C ALA A 577 28.36 -40.39 4.24
N GLY A 578 29.14 -41.30 3.62
CA GLY A 578 28.66 -42.57 3.11
C GLY A 578 27.87 -42.47 1.82
N ILE A 579 28.32 -41.64 0.84
CA ILE A 579 27.76 -41.66 -0.49
C ILE A 579 28.08 -42.99 -1.19
N ASP A 580 27.07 -43.59 -1.84
CA ASP A 580 27.16 -44.93 -2.42
C ASP A 580 27.53 -44.98 -3.92
N ILE A 581 27.86 -43.84 -4.52
CA ILE A 581 28.29 -43.72 -5.93
C ILE A 581 29.69 -43.11 -6.03
N ASP A 582 30.38 -43.39 -7.13
CA ASP A 582 31.65 -42.73 -7.47
C ASP A 582 31.38 -41.27 -7.93
N ILE A 583 31.94 -40.32 -7.13
CA ILE A 583 31.90 -38.88 -7.38
C ILE A 583 33.26 -38.30 -7.75
N SER A 584 34.25 -39.14 -8.19
CA SER A 584 35.52 -38.68 -8.72
C SER A 584 35.34 -37.73 -9.90
N GLY A 585 36.40 -36.96 -10.24
CA GLY A 585 36.32 -36.01 -11.38
C GLY A 585 36.08 -36.69 -12.72
N GLU A 586 36.50 -37.95 -12.86
CA GLU A 586 36.31 -38.74 -14.07
C GLU A 586 34.89 -39.33 -14.18
N ALA A 587 34.38 -39.86 -13.07
CA ALA A 587 33.06 -40.54 -13.02
C ALA A 587 31.88 -39.57 -12.90
N PHE A 588 32.08 -38.42 -12.28
CA PHE A 588 31.01 -37.44 -12.00
C PHE A 588 31.45 -36.03 -12.41
N LYS A 589 31.11 -35.67 -13.65
CA LYS A 589 31.56 -34.43 -14.29
C LYS A 589 30.72 -33.24 -13.87
N PHE A 590 31.21 -32.02 -14.08
CA PHE A 590 30.45 -30.81 -13.90
C PHE A 590 29.12 -30.85 -14.67
N LEU A 591 28.00 -30.51 -14.03
CA LEU A 591 26.62 -30.63 -14.49
C LEU A 591 26.07 -32.06 -14.55
N ASP A 592 26.73 -33.06 -13.97
CA ASP A 592 26.12 -34.38 -13.76
C ASP A 592 25.10 -34.36 -12.60
N THR A 593 24.07 -35.17 -12.73
CA THR A 593 23.09 -35.45 -11.67
C THR A 593 22.75 -36.93 -11.62
N ARG A 594 22.69 -37.52 -10.41
CA ARG A 594 22.40 -38.94 -10.19
C ARG A 594 21.60 -39.16 -8.91
N LEU A 595 20.83 -40.24 -8.91
CA LEU A 595 20.27 -40.79 -7.67
C LEU A 595 21.36 -41.54 -6.93
N CYS A 596 21.38 -41.41 -5.62
CA CYS A 596 22.34 -42.06 -4.72
C CYS A 596 21.76 -42.16 -3.30
N THR A 597 22.55 -42.73 -2.41
CA THR A 597 22.30 -42.69 -0.97
C THR A 597 23.40 -41.83 -0.33
N VAL A 598 23.04 -40.91 0.57
CA VAL A 598 23.98 -40.14 1.40
C VAL A 598 23.52 -40.22 2.84
N ALA A 599 24.42 -40.60 3.75
CA ALA A 599 24.09 -40.82 5.17
C ALA A 599 22.90 -41.81 5.36
N GLY A 600 22.78 -42.83 4.49
CA GLY A 600 21.67 -43.77 4.52
C GLY A 600 20.34 -43.22 3.99
N LEU A 601 20.30 -42.01 3.48
CA LEU A 601 19.09 -41.34 2.98
C LEU A 601 19.03 -41.39 1.44
N PRO A 602 17.90 -41.77 0.82
CA PRO A 602 17.73 -41.61 -0.61
C PRO A 602 17.90 -40.15 -1.01
N ALA A 603 18.79 -39.89 -1.93
CA ALA A 603 19.18 -38.56 -2.35
C ALA A 603 19.33 -38.44 -3.87
N ARG A 604 19.29 -37.22 -4.36
CA ARG A 604 19.79 -36.82 -5.67
C ARG A 604 20.99 -35.91 -5.46
N ILE A 605 22.12 -36.24 -6.04
CA ILE A 605 23.28 -35.38 -6.05
C ILE A 605 23.46 -34.75 -7.43
N SER A 606 23.80 -33.46 -7.45
CA SER A 606 24.11 -32.71 -8.67
C SER A 606 25.40 -31.94 -8.49
N ARG A 607 26.30 -32.02 -9.49
CA ARG A 607 27.55 -31.25 -9.47
C ARG A 607 27.32 -29.88 -10.15
N VAL A 608 26.98 -28.91 -9.36
CA VAL A 608 26.73 -27.53 -9.78
C VAL A 608 27.38 -26.57 -8.80
N THR A 609 27.64 -25.34 -9.19
CA THR A 609 28.25 -24.35 -8.30
C THR A 609 27.67 -22.96 -8.49
N TYR A 610 27.47 -22.24 -7.40
CA TYR A 610 27.17 -20.82 -7.36
C TYR A 610 28.36 -20.01 -6.80
N THR A 611 29.24 -20.67 -6.04
CA THR A 611 30.41 -20.04 -5.43
C THR A 611 31.63 -19.99 -6.35
N GLY A 612 31.60 -20.71 -7.48
CA GLY A 612 32.75 -20.89 -8.34
C GLY A 612 33.77 -21.92 -7.86
N GLU A 613 33.49 -22.62 -6.74
CA GLU A 613 34.32 -23.73 -6.24
C GLU A 613 33.75 -25.10 -6.67
N LEU A 614 34.53 -26.18 -6.45
CA LEU A 614 34.02 -27.54 -6.48
C LEU A 614 32.80 -27.62 -5.52
N SER A 615 31.65 -27.99 -6.04
CA SER A 615 30.43 -27.94 -5.27
C SER A 615 29.46 -29.04 -5.68
N PHE A 616 28.69 -29.53 -4.70
CA PHE A 616 27.67 -30.56 -4.85
C PHE A 616 26.38 -30.12 -4.12
N GLU A 617 25.28 -30.17 -4.82
CA GLU A 617 23.95 -30.05 -4.22
C GLU A 617 23.39 -31.44 -3.94
N VAL A 618 23.08 -31.72 -2.69
CA VAL A 618 22.45 -32.97 -2.22
C VAL A 618 21.02 -32.69 -1.86
N ALA A 619 20.11 -33.21 -2.65
CA ALA A 619 18.67 -33.04 -2.46
C ALA A 619 18.06 -34.30 -1.85
N VAL A 620 17.33 -34.16 -0.76
CA VAL A 620 16.56 -35.23 -0.09
C VAL A 620 15.09 -34.79 0.08
N ALA A 621 14.19 -35.74 0.36
CA ALA A 621 12.84 -35.36 0.75
C ALA A 621 12.88 -34.39 1.96
N THR A 622 12.08 -33.34 1.95
CA THR A 622 12.11 -32.23 2.93
C THR A 622 12.18 -32.71 4.38
N ARG A 623 11.44 -33.79 4.74
CA ARG A 623 11.45 -34.37 6.10
C ARG A 623 12.83 -34.88 6.56
N HIS A 624 13.75 -35.09 5.66
CA HIS A 624 15.11 -35.56 5.94
C HIS A 624 16.19 -34.47 5.90
N GLY A 625 15.78 -33.21 5.61
CA GLY A 625 16.73 -32.12 5.43
C GLY A 625 17.64 -31.88 6.62
N LEU A 626 17.09 -31.80 7.84
CA LEU A 626 17.88 -31.59 9.04
C LEU A 626 18.78 -32.82 9.37
N THR A 627 18.29 -34.03 9.10
CA THR A 627 19.09 -35.26 9.27
C THR A 627 20.31 -35.25 8.35
N LEU A 628 20.12 -34.90 7.08
CA LEU A 628 21.22 -34.77 6.11
C LEU A 628 22.21 -33.69 6.55
N TRP A 629 21.69 -32.50 6.95
CA TRP A 629 22.50 -31.38 7.41
C TRP A 629 23.43 -31.80 8.56
N ASN A 630 22.87 -32.39 9.61
CA ASN A 630 23.62 -32.82 10.77
C ASN A 630 24.68 -33.92 10.43
N ALA A 631 24.34 -34.86 9.54
CA ALA A 631 25.27 -35.88 9.10
C ALA A 631 26.46 -35.30 8.32
N LEU A 632 26.19 -34.29 7.45
CA LEU A 632 27.24 -33.62 6.70
C LEU A 632 28.13 -32.74 7.60
N ILE A 633 27.54 -32.04 8.58
CA ILE A 633 28.29 -31.30 9.60
C ILE A 633 29.24 -32.27 10.37
N ALA A 634 28.72 -33.38 10.89
CA ALA A 634 29.52 -34.35 11.63
C ALA A 634 30.64 -34.98 10.78
N ALA A 635 30.36 -35.35 9.52
CA ALA A 635 31.39 -35.87 8.60
C ALA A 635 32.44 -34.81 8.24
N GLY A 636 32.07 -33.54 8.27
CA GLY A 636 32.93 -32.41 7.91
C GLY A 636 33.74 -31.82 9.05
N GLU A 637 33.50 -32.19 10.32
CA GLU A 637 34.20 -31.63 11.49
C GLU A 637 35.75 -31.69 11.35
N LYS A 638 36.27 -32.82 10.92
CA LYS A 638 37.74 -33.01 10.71
C LYS A 638 38.30 -32.23 9.52
N PHE A 639 37.47 -31.58 8.72
CA PHE A 639 37.82 -30.74 7.59
C PHE A 639 37.44 -29.27 7.84
N ASP A 640 37.17 -28.90 9.08
CA ASP A 640 36.78 -27.54 9.48
C ASP A 640 35.58 -27.02 8.68
N ILE A 641 34.54 -27.86 8.50
CA ILE A 641 33.33 -27.50 7.77
C ILE A 641 32.69 -26.23 8.36
N THR A 642 32.52 -25.27 7.52
CA THR A 642 31.97 -23.96 7.92
C THR A 642 30.55 -23.76 7.33
N PRO A 643 29.51 -23.60 8.17
CA PRO A 643 28.20 -23.14 7.72
C PRO A 643 28.31 -21.73 7.11
N VAL A 644 27.64 -21.54 6.00
CA VAL A 644 27.76 -20.33 5.15
C VAL A 644 26.40 -19.68 4.93
N GLY A 645 26.36 -18.36 5.07
CA GLY A 645 25.17 -17.57 4.79
C GLY A 645 25.06 -17.10 3.34
N SER A 646 23.93 -16.45 3.05
CA SER A 646 23.63 -15.96 1.71
C SER A 646 24.53 -14.80 1.29
N ASP A 647 24.94 -13.91 2.22
CA ASP A 647 25.84 -12.81 1.91
C ASP A 647 27.22 -13.30 1.50
N THR A 648 27.70 -14.37 2.14
CA THR A 648 28.93 -15.04 1.72
C THR A 648 28.78 -15.68 0.34
N SER A 649 27.65 -16.33 0.06
CA SER A 649 27.36 -16.83 -1.29
C SER A 649 27.35 -15.71 -2.33
N MET A 650 26.82 -14.54 -1.98
CA MET A 650 26.83 -13.35 -2.83
C MET A 650 28.24 -12.76 -3.04
N LEU A 651 29.08 -12.74 -2.00
CA LEU A 651 30.51 -12.40 -2.13
C LEU A 651 31.20 -13.33 -3.12
N LEU A 652 31.08 -14.64 -2.92
CA LEU A 652 31.81 -15.67 -3.70
C LEU A 652 31.34 -15.67 -5.18
N ARG A 653 30.03 -15.50 -5.45
CA ARG A 653 29.54 -15.38 -6.82
C ARG A 653 30.05 -14.08 -7.48
N THR A 654 30.17 -12.97 -6.70
CA THR A 654 30.74 -11.72 -7.20
C THR A 654 32.21 -11.88 -7.59
N GLU A 655 33.02 -12.57 -6.78
CA GLU A 655 34.40 -12.92 -7.13
C GLU A 655 34.47 -13.72 -8.43
N LYS A 656 33.49 -14.58 -8.70
CA LYS A 656 33.43 -15.43 -9.91
C LYS A 656 32.78 -14.70 -11.10
N GLY A 657 32.18 -13.55 -10.89
CA GLY A 657 31.47 -12.81 -11.92
C GLY A 657 30.19 -13.48 -12.41
N PHE A 658 29.58 -14.33 -11.58
CA PHE A 658 28.29 -14.93 -11.89
C PHE A 658 27.17 -13.89 -11.72
N ILE A 659 26.23 -13.87 -12.64
CA ILE A 659 25.06 -12.99 -12.64
C ILE A 659 23.99 -13.52 -11.68
N ALA A 660 23.17 -12.60 -11.18
CA ALA A 660 22.00 -12.93 -10.39
C ALA A 660 20.76 -12.18 -10.88
N ALA A 661 19.62 -12.88 -10.95
CA ALA A 661 18.33 -12.27 -11.20
C ALA A 661 18.01 -11.24 -10.10
N GLY A 662 17.51 -10.08 -10.51
CA GLY A 662 17.23 -8.94 -9.62
C GLY A 662 18.44 -8.07 -9.27
N LEU A 663 19.63 -8.37 -9.83
CA LEU A 663 20.85 -7.57 -9.75
C LEU A 663 21.32 -7.20 -11.17
N GLU A 664 22.21 -7.98 -11.77
CA GLU A 664 22.62 -7.77 -13.17
C GLU A 664 21.49 -8.15 -14.16
N GLY A 665 20.62 -9.10 -13.80
CA GLY A 665 19.35 -9.39 -14.48
C GLY A 665 18.24 -8.55 -13.89
N ASP A 666 18.26 -7.23 -14.10
CA ASP A 666 17.42 -6.22 -13.46
C ASP A 666 16.03 -6.02 -14.12
N GLY A 667 15.67 -6.85 -15.10
CA GLY A 667 14.45 -6.71 -15.91
C GLY A 667 14.57 -5.71 -17.06
N TYR A 668 15.74 -5.06 -17.24
CA TYR A 668 16.06 -4.23 -18.40
C TYR A 668 17.16 -4.84 -19.27
N ALA A 669 18.08 -5.59 -18.67
CA ALA A 669 19.16 -6.24 -19.34
C ALA A 669 18.67 -7.41 -20.21
N ASP A 670 19.31 -7.62 -21.35
CA ASP A 670 19.20 -8.84 -22.13
C ASP A 670 20.43 -9.76 -21.94
N ILE A 671 20.41 -10.92 -22.55
CA ILE A 671 21.44 -11.94 -22.40
C ILE A 671 22.82 -11.46 -22.92
N HIS A 672 22.90 -10.53 -23.85
CA HIS A 672 24.14 -9.96 -24.36
C HIS A 672 24.73 -8.94 -23.40
N ASP A 673 23.86 -8.12 -22.78
CA ASP A 673 24.27 -7.10 -21.82
C ASP A 673 25.02 -7.72 -20.62
N VAL A 674 24.57 -8.88 -20.17
CA VAL A 674 25.21 -9.63 -19.08
C VAL A 674 26.39 -10.53 -19.52
N GLY A 675 26.83 -10.44 -20.77
CA GLY A 675 27.97 -11.17 -21.29
C GLY A 675 27.70 -12.64 -21.65
N MET A 676 26.45 -13.09 -21.63
CA MET A 676 26.07 -14.48 -21.85
C MET A 676 25.52 -14.76 -23.25
N GLY A 677 25.75 -13.88 -24.22
CA GLY A 677 25.27 -14.02 -25.60
C GLY A 677 25.72 -15.32 -26.30
N TRP A 678 26.78 -15.95 -25.84
CA TRP A 678 27.26 -17.25 -26.32
C TRP A 678 26.28 -18.41 -26.02
N LEU A 679 25.32 -18.26 -25.10
CA LEU A 679 24.25 -19.21 -24.83
C LEU A 679 23.12 -19.16 -25.84
N VAL A 680 23.04 -18.11 -26.65
CA VAL A 680 22.01 -17.98 -27.68
C VAL A 680 22.34 -18.93 -28.84
N SER A 681 21.46 -19.88 -29.12
CA SER A 681 21.63 -20.81 -30.22
C SER A 681 21.27 -20.16 -31.56
N GLU A 682 22.27 -19.91 -32.40
CA GLU A 682 22.04 -19.44 -33.78
C GLU A 682 21.28 -20.46 -34.66
N LYS A 683 21.33 -21.76 -34.30
CA LYS A 683 20.71 -22.85 -35.06
C LYS A 683 19.21 -22.97 -34.82
N LYS A 684 18.68 -22.34 -33.79
CA LYS A 684 17.25 -22.40 -33.50
C LYS A 684 16.47 -21.44 -34.39
N ALA A 685 15.40 -21.92 -35.02
CA ALA A 685 14.52 -21.10 -35.83
C ALA A 685 13.84 -20.01 -35.00
N ASP A 686 13.34 -20.38 -33.82
CA ASP A 686 12.64 -19.45 -32.91
C ASP A 686 12.74 -19.92 -31.46
N PHE A 687 12.56 -18.96 -30.53
CA PHE A 687 12.38 -19.16 -29.09
C PHE A 687 11.81 -17.86 -28.50
N VAL A 688 11.25 -17.91 -27.27
CA VAL A 688 10.69 -16.74 -26.60
C VAL A 688 11.74 -15.63 -26.53
N GLY A 689 11.38 -14.44 -27.01
CA GLY A 689 12.25 -13.24 -27.02
C GLY A 689 13.26 -13.14 -28.19
N LYS A 690 13.41 -14.16 -29.05
CA LYS A 690 14.43 -14.13 -30.12
C LYS A 690 14.33 -12.91 -31.01
N ARG A 691 13.14 -12.61 -31.54
CA ARG A 691 12.91 -11.47 -32.45
C ARG A 691 13.23 -10.14 -31.80
N SER A 692 12.89 -10.01 -30.52
CA SER A 692 13.19 -8.81 -29.75
C SER A 692 14.68 -8.64 -29.48
N LEU A 693 15.41 -9.74 -29.16
CA LEU A 693 16.86 -9.73 -29.07
C LEU A 693 17.52 -9.26 -30.38
N GLU A 694 17.09 -9.80 -31.53
CA GLU A 694 17.60 -9.41 -32.85
C GLU A 694 17.30 -7.95 -33.17
N LYS A 695 16.11 -7.47 -32.84
CA LYS A 695 15.71 -6.06 -32.98
C LYS A 695 16.57 -5.16 -32.11
N ASN A 696 16.75 -5.49 -30.82
CA ASN A 696 17.55 -4.71 -29.86
C ASN A 696 19.01 -4.58 -30.34
N ARG A 697 19.59 -5.63 -30.90
CA ARG A 697 20.93 -5.60 -31.48
C ARG A 697 21.05 -4.73 -32.74
N ARG A 698 20.02 -4.71 -33.62
CA ARG A 698 20.01 -3.93 -34.87
C ARG A 698 19.74 -2.45 -34.66
N SER A 699 19.00 -2.10 -33.61
CA SER A 699 18.61 -0.70 -33.34
C SER A 699 19.78 0.18 -32.97
N GLY A 700 20.91 -0.39 -32.59
CA GLY A 700 22.09 0.35 -32.12
C GLY A 700 21.74 1.17 -30.88
N GLY A 701 22.68 1.61 -30.14
CA GLY A 701 22.47 2.44 -28.96
C GLY A 701 23.40 1.99 -27.85
N GLU A 702 23.69 2.90 -26.96
CA GLU A 702 24.48 2.67 -25.78
C GLU A 702 23.73 1.68 -24.87
N ARG A 703 24.31 0.51 -24.63
CA ARG A 703 23.70 -0.55 -23.81
C ARG A 703 24.41 -0.69 -22.47
N PRO A 704 23.67 -0.95 -21.39
CA PRO A 704 24.29 -1.25 -20.09
C PRO A 704 24.95 -2.62 -20.15
N GLU A 705 26.26 -2.68 -20.03
CA GLU A 705 27.05 -3.94 -20.04
C GLU A 705 27.65 -4.20 -18.66
N VAL A 706 27.62 -5.48 -18.25
CA VAL A 706 28.21 -5.89 -16.96
C VAL A 706 29.73 -5.87 -17.06
N VAL A 707 30.36 -5.19 -16.10
CA VAL A 707 31.80 -5.09 -15.90
C VAL A 707 32.17 -5.27 -14.44
N GLY A 708 33.44 -5.57 -14.18
CA GLY A 708 34.04 -5.52 -12.85
C GLY A 708 34.59 -4.13 -12.52
N LEU A 709 34.57 -3.78 -11.24
CA LEU A 709 35.20 -2.58 -10.69
C LEU A 709 36.18 -2.96 -9.59
N LEU A 710 37.39 -2.45 -9.69
CA LEU A 710 38.44 -2.55 -8.65
C LEU A 710 38.65 -1.15 -8.06
N PRO A 711 38.09 -0.85 -6.87
CA PRO A 711 38.27 0.43 -6.20
C PRO A 711 39.75 0.75 -5.96
N HIS A 712 40.15 2.01 -6.18
CA HIS A 712 41.53 2.45 -5.91
C HIS A 712 41.81 2.48 -4.41
N ASP A 713 40.82 2.92 -3.59
CA ASP A 713 40.85 2.61 -2.16
C ASP A 713 40.35 1.18 -1.95
N ARG A 714 41.28 0.29 -1.61
CA ARG A 714 41.03 -1.14 -1.45
C ARG A 714 40.09 -1.48 -0.29
N ASN A 715 39.84 -0.55 0.63
CA ASN A 715 38.92 -0.72 1.75
C ASN A 715 37.53 -0.13 1.46
N PHE A 716 37.39 0.69 0.44
CA PHE A 716 36.12 1.26 0.04
C PHE A 716 35.29 0.20 -0.67
N VAL A 717 34.17 -0.22 -0.06
CA VAL A 717 33.19 -1.12 -0.67
C VAL A 717 32.14 -0.28 -1.42
N PRO A 718 32.08 -0.33 -2.76
CA PRO A 718 31.08 0.41 -3.52
C PRO A 718 29.67 -0.01 -3.14
N PRO A 719 28.79 0.94 -2.71
CA PRO A 719 27.43 0.61 -2.31
C PRO A 719 26.61 0.14 -3.52
N LYS A 720 25.72 -0.83 -3.30
CA LYS A 720 24.71 -1.21 -4.29
C LYS A 720 23.87 0.01 -4.65
N GLY A 721 23.64 0.23 -5.95
CA GLY A 721 22.87 1.37 -6.47
C GLY A 721 23.67 2.67 -6.59
N ALA A 722 24.97 2.69 -6.22
CA ALA A 722 25.79 3.88 -6.40
C ALA A 722 25.92 4.21 -7.90
N PRO A 723 25.60 5.45 -8.32
CA PRO A 723 25.76 5.84 -9.70
C PRO A 723 27.23 5.93 -10.10
N VAL A 724 27.54 5.43 -11.30
CA VAL A 724 28.82 5.66 -11.98
C VAL A 724 28.62 6.82 -12.95
N VAL A 725 29.48 7.82 -12.87
CA VAL A 725 29.34 9.08 -13.60
C VAL A 725 30.58 9.39 -14.44
N GLU A 726 30.36 10.11 -15.51
CA GLU A 726 31.38 10.78 -16.33
C GLU A 726 31.20 12.29 -16.23
N TYR A 727 32.30 13.03 -16.25
CA TYR A 727 32.28 14.47 -16.37
C TYR A 727 32.58 14.85 -17.84
N GLY A 728 31.68 15.61 -18.46
CA GLY A 728 31.88 16.17 -19.78
C GLY A 728 32.96 17.26 -19.80
N ASP A 729 33.21 17.87 -20.97
CA ASP A 729 34.18 18.94 -21.15
C ASP A 729 33.92 20.14 -20.21
N ASN A 730 32.67 20.37 -19.80
CA ASN A 730 32.30 21.24 -18.67
C ASN A 730 32.20 20.41 -17.39
N GLN A 731 33.22 20.46 -16.55
CA GLN A 731 33.34 19.65 -15.32
C GLN A 731 32.22 19.85 -14.24
N ASP A 732 31.23 20.68 -14.52
CA ASP A 732 30.21 21.06 -13.52
C ASP A 732 28.94 20.16 -13.50
N GLU A 733 28.72 19.33 -14.53
CA GLU A 733 27.52 18.47 -14.57
C GLU A 733 27.89 16.99 -14.84
N PRO A 734 27.91 16.13 -13.79
CA PRO A 734 28.16 14.71 -13.97
C PRO A 734 26.99 14.04 -14.69
N ARG A 735 27.29 13.26 -15.76
CA ARG A 735 26.33 12.41 -16.47
C ARG A 735 26.42 10.99 -15.93
N GLN A 736 25.33 10.42 -15.50
CA GLN A 736 25.29 9.02 -15.10
C GLN A 736 25.46 8.13 -16.34
N VAL A 737 26.46 7.25 -16.29
CA VAL A 737 26.77 6.25 -17.33
C VAL A 737 26.51 4.83 -16.88
N GLY A 738 26.22 4.62 -15.60
CA GLY A 738 25.92 3.30 -15.08
C GLY A 738 25.64 3.29 -13.58
N MET A 739 25.65 2.09 -13.03
CA MET A 739 25.31 1.86 -11.62
C MET A 739 26.05 0.61 -11.10
N VAL A 740 26.51 0.68 -9.85
CA VAL A 740 27.02 -0.47 -9.12
C VAL A 740 25.86 -1.43 -8.80
N THR A 741 25.97 -2.70 -9.20
CA THR A 741 24.94 -3.71 -8.91
C THR A 741 25.18 -4.37 -7.56
N ILE A 742 26.44 -4.61 -7.21
CA ILE A 742 26.86 -5.18 -5.93
C ILE A 742 28.33 -4.90 -5.66
N GLY A 743 28.71 -4.71 -4.39
CA GLY A 743 30.09 -4.58 -3.95
C GLY A 743 30.37 -5.34 -2.66
N PHE A 744 31.60 -5.87 -2.53
CA PHE A 744 32.09 -6.56 -1.34
C PHE A 744 33.58 -6.28 -1.10
N PHE A 745 33.98 -6.40 0.16
CA PHE A 745 35.40 -6.61 0.46
C PHE A 745 35.70 -8.12 0.32
N SER A 746 36.58 -8.45 -0.61
CA SER A 746 37.03 -9.84 -0.82
C SER A 746 38.24 -10.12 0.04
N PRO A 747 38.16 -11.02 1.04
CA PRO A 747 39.31 -11.45 1.83
C PRO A 747 40.28 -12.28 1.01
N ASN A 748 39.80 -12.94 -0.05
CA ASN A 748 40.60 -13.76 -0.95
C ASN A 748 41.53 -12.93 -1.85
N LEU A 749 41.10 -11.69 -2.17
CA LEU A 749 41.87 -10.73 -2.97
C LEU A 749 42.53 -9.64 -2.12
N GLY A 750 42.24 -9.60 -0.82
CA GLY A 750 42.71 -8.56 0.09
C GLY A 750 42.27 -7.16 -0.28
N GLY A 751 41.05 -7.00 -0.81
CA GLY A 751 40.48 -5.70 -1.19
C GLY A 751 39.09 -5.77 -1.77
N SER A 752 38.46 -4.59 -1.91
CA SER A 752 37.12 -4.44 -2.40
C SER A 752 37.00 -4.68 -3.90
N ILE A 753 35.88 -5.29 -4.27
CA ILE A 753 35.47 -5.57 -5.65
C ILE A 753 34.00 -5.18 -5.82
N ALA A 754 33.60 -4.87 -7.03
CA ALA A 754 32.20 -4.67 -7.35
C ALA A 754 31.87 -5.11 -8.79
N LEU A 755 30.60 -5.46 -9.02
CA LEU A 755 30.03 -5.55 -10.35
C LEU A 755 29.21 -4.28 -10.61
N ALA A 756 29.19 -3.83 -11.86
CA ALA A 756 28.43 -2.68 -12.29
C ALA A 756 27.89 -2.91 -13.71
N GLN A 757 26.78 -2.26 -14.01
CA GLN A 757 26.27 -2.10 -15.37
C GLN A 757 26.68 -0.73 -15.86
N LEU A 758 27.53 -0.69 -16.87
CA LEU A 758 28.01 0.55 -17.48
C LEU A 758 27.60 0.59 -18.96
N ARG A 759 27.25 1.77 -19.43
CA ARG A 759 26.98 2.04 -20.83
C ARG A 759 28.23 1.73 -21.67
N ASP A 760 28.08 0.81 -22.63
CA ASP A 760 29.16 0.30 -23.46
C ASP A 760 30.40 -0.14 -22.62
N GLY A 761 30.12 -0.71 -21.44
CA GLY A 761 31.12 -0.95 -20.40
C GLY A 761 32.32 -1.78 -20.84
N ARG A 762 32.12 -2.76 -21.75
CA ARG A 762 33.25 -3.57 -22.28
C ARG A 762 34.21 -2.76 -23.16
N SER A 763 33.79 -1.67 -23.75
CA SER A 763 34.67 -0.77 -24.46
C SER A 763 35.51 0.12 -23.53
N CYS A 764 35.11 0.19 -22.25
CA CYS A 764 35.75 1.00 -21.21
C CYS A 764 36.75 0.21 -20.34
N LEU A 765 37.04 -1.05 -20.67
CA LEU A 765 37.98 -1.87 -19.90
C LEU A 765 39.35 -1.22 -19.79
N GLY A 766 39.91 -1.16 -18.60
CA GLY A 766 41.17 -0.51 -18.28
C GLY A 766 41.06 0.99 -17.99
N GLN A 767 39.89 1.60 -18.17
CA GLN A 767 39.62 3.00 -17.83
C GLN A 767 39.24 3.15 -16.35
N THR A 768 39.17 4.38 -15.89
CA THR A 768 38.76 4.74 -14.54
C THR A 768 37.26 5.10 -14.51
N ALA A 769 36.51 4.42 -13.68
CA ALA A 769 35.13 4.78 -13.32
C ALA A 769 35.12 5.72 -12.13
N THR A 770 34.22 6.69 -12.14
CA THR A 770 33.93 7.60 -11.01
C THR A 770 32.63 7.19 -10.35
N ILE A 771 32.68 6.81 -9.09
CA ILE A 771 31.53 6.33 -8.30
C ILE A 771 31.09 7.46 -7.39
N PHE A 772 29.81 7.85 -7.49
CA PHE A 772 29.23 8.90 -6.65
C PHE A 772 28.56 8.30 -5.44
N THR A 773 28.88 8.79 -4.24
CA THR A 773 28.28 8.34 -2.99
C THR A 773 27.88 9.49 -2.10
N ASN A 774 27.07 9.23 -1.08
CA ASN A 774 26.69 10.24 -0.07
C ASN A 774 27.91 10.76 0.73
N ALA A 775 29.01 10.01 0.77
CA ALA A 775 30.25 10.39 1.47
C ALA A 775 31.24 11.13 0.56
N GLY A 776 31.00 11.17 -0.75
CA GLY A 776 31.87 11.81 -1.73
C GLY A 776 32.02 11.00 -3.01
N VAL A 777 33.08 11.32 -3.75
CA VAL A 777 33.40 10.71 -5.04
C VAL A 777 34.58 9.75 -4.86
N GLU A 778 34.42 8.54 -5.32
CA GLU A 778 35.45 7.49 -5.29
C GLU A 778 35.77 7.03 -6.72
N THR A 779 36.93 6.43 -6.89
CA THR A 779 37.37 5.94 -8.21
C THR A 779 37.68 4.47 -8.20
N ALA A 780 37.45 3.80 -9.33
CA ALA A 780 37.75 2.40 -9.54
C ALA A 780 38.24 2.13 -10.94
N SER A 781 39.10 1.13 -11.11
CA SER A 781 39.49 0.62 -12.44
C SER A 781 38.38 -0.29 -12.97
N ILE A 782 37.97 -0.09 -14.23
CA ILE A 782 37.02 -0.96 -14.94
C ILE A 782 37.79 -2.18 -15.45
N CYS A 783 37.31 -3.38 -15.14
CA CYS A 783 37.94 -4.64 -15.53
C CYS A 783 36.90 -5.68 -15.96
N GLU A 784 37.34 -6.82 -16.43
CA GLU A 784 36.50 -8.00 -16.64
C GLU A 784 35.77 -8.37 -15.35
N PRO A 785 34.52 -8.87 -15.42
CA PRO A 785 33.70 -9.13 -14.24
C PRO A 785 34.14 -10.36 -13.42
N VAL A 786 35.13 -11.11 -13.89
CA VAL A 786 35.64 -12.30 -13.23
C VAL A 786 36.94 -11.98 -12.49
N PHE A 787 36.94 -11.98 -11.17
CA PHE A 787 38.08 -11.62 -10.34
C PHE A 787 38.89 -12.84 -9.89
N ILE A 788 38.25 -14.02 -9.75
CA ILE A 788 38.90 -15.27 -9.32
C ILE A 788 38.59 -16.38 -10.30
N ASP A 789 39.63 -17.18 -10.65
CA ASP A 789 39.52 -18.38 -11.47
C ASP A 789 38.82 -18.16 -12.82
N PRO A 790 39.31 -17.26 -13.68
CA PRO A 790 38.64 -16.91 -14.96
C PRO A 790 38.45 -18.15 -15.86
N ASP A 791 39.36 -19.11 -15.81
CA ASP A 791 39.28 -20.31 -16.64
C ASP A 791 38.33 -21.39 -16.07
N GLY A 792 37.84 -21.22 -14.85
CA GLY A 792 36.91 -22.14 -14.20
C GLY A 792 37.50 -23.51 -13.82
N GLU A 793 38.77 -23.57 -13.51
CA GLU A 793 39.46 -24.81 -13.13
C GLU A 793 38.95 -25.31 -11.78
N ARG A 794 38.78 -24.42 -10.80
CA ARG A 794 38.31 -24.77 -9.44
C ARG A 794 36.95 -25.45 -9.44
N MET A 795 36.02 -24.97 -10.20
CA MET A 795 34.66 -25.55 -10.29
C MET A 795 34.64 -26.88 -11.06
N ARG A 796 35.62 -27.08 -11.97
CA ARG A 796 35.74 -28.34 -12.73
C ARG A 796 36.54 -29.40 -11.96
N GLY A 797 37.31 -29.04 -10.99
CA GLY A 797 38.05 -29.71 -9.94
C GLY A 797 38.46 -31.12 -10.08
#